data_c91571a1114896f8e45a1c451bec50e4
#
_entry.id   c91571a1114896f8e45a1c451bec50e4
#
_cell.length_a   1.000
_cell.length_b   1.000
_cell.length_c   1.000
_cell.angle_alpha   90.00
_cell.angle_beta   90.00
_cell.angle_gamma   90.00
#
_symmetry.space_group_name_H-M   'P 1'
#
loop_
_entity.id
_entity.type
_entity.pdbx_description
1 polymer ?
#
loop_
_entity_poly.entity_id
_entity_poly.type
_entity_poly.pdbx_seq_one_letter_code
_entity_poly.pdbx_strand_id
1 'polypeptide(L)'
;MIPSLQYPEGPGLPAAAQASILDLYDPGRSKHILFNGNPASEDEFRGAFSSWSRNLRDGGGIGLLLPPSASPLLHSMLEEITRKNSLVRIYRYSPVPEPGSGMQAGLPEEVRFRVRFARARRILSLDCDFLHQNPYGNTRDFIASRSPEGLYYKEENRNRTRLYAVEGRVSLTGAHADHRLPVPPARLAFFLEELFRYLSSKKNSGQTLPPPRRTDHPLTERELNWLRHCADDLFSHSGESVILLGDNHPELSGIVWKLNCLLGSMGTCIQLLKAPRPTPYGTLDDLVRDIRGKKVEIVFLLDAGNPVLDSGHSSGLSEALNRVESIHLGMYEDETSRVCRWHLPAAHFLESWGVERDYRGRFCYRQPVILPLYGGISPEEVLSGLLSSKGHLSTADNSPTHLSPVYHRARKCFERAVNPENKTAAWAQALQRGYSEETAYAPLSPQEETALGTAMMQTPAAPFGGHGKKLGTGMLELQFRADYSIGDGRWKRNAWMQECPDPITGVSWAASAQVSPATFLRLGGSDSGPMHCTLTAPATQMEVILCPIPGVADNLIILPLGYGGINHVAERQENSGGYELRRQVEKTEAYGIAPEQIALAALRERTEAIQSPVVQPAPFSLHPGPSRVPPPPPGADAVYQWKMAIDTSRCIGCNACMIACRAENNIPVVGRDQMARGRALDWIRIDRYFTEEGTLTSIPVACQQCGKAPCESVCPVNATVHTAEGLNAMVYARCWGTRYCATNCPYKARRFNFFDYAKASEQATRLQRNPNVTVRSRGVMEKCTYCVQMVERAKIRHKSRLMKEHPGQPSTSIHVTAQDMLLPDGAAQTACQLACPMGAITFGNVLDPAAAVFRAKSLPRHQDLLSCLGTSPGTGYLVPARNPNPAMEK
;
A
#
# COMPACT_ATOMS: atom_id res chain seq x y z
N MET A 1 9.08 3.07 12.68
CA MET A 1 10.09 2.98 11.59
C MET A 1 10.18 4.33 10.90
N ILE A 2 11.37 4.73 10.49
CA ILE A 2 11.60 5.98 9.75
C ILE A 2 12.13 5.57 8.37
N PRO A 3 11.53 6.04 7.26
CA PRO A 3 12.02 5.73 5.93
C PRO A 3 13.42 6.31 5.70
N SER A 4 14.23 5.62 4.90
CA SER A 4 15.54 6.14 4.51
C SER A 4 15.37 7.35 3.57
N LEU A 5 15.94 8.48 3.96
CA LEU A 5 15.99 9.68 3.10
C LEU A 5 17.01 9.53 1.96
N GLN A 6 17.90 8.53 2.05
CA GLN A 6 18.93 8.26 1.05
C GLN A 6 18.42 7.37 -0.09
N TYR A 7 17.26 6.74 0.07
CA TYR A 7 16.70 5.91 -1.00
C TYR A 7 16.27 6.79 -2.18
N PRO A 8 16.70 6.49 -3.41
CA PRO A 8 16.50 7.39 -4.57
C PRO A 8 15.05 7.74 -4.89
N GLU A 9 14.12 6.85 -4.56
CA GLU A 9 12.69 7.06 -4.80
C GLU A 9 12.03 7.99 -3.74
N GLY A 10 12.82 8.46 -2.79
CA GLY A 10 12.40 9.32 -1.70
C GLY A 10 11.76 8.59 -0.51
N PRO A 11 11.47 9.32 0.59
CA PRO A 11 10.88 8.74 1.78
C PRO A 11 9.44 8.31 1.53
N GLY A 12 8.97 7.35 2.28
CA GLY A 12 7.61 6.84 2.30
C GLY A 12 7.59 5.42 2.82
N LEU A 13 6.59 5.09 3.62
CA LEU A 13 6.41 3.73 4.13
C LEU A 13 4.92 3.36 4.03
N PRO A 14 4.60 2.25 3.38
CA PRO A 14 3.23 1.75 3.35
C PRO A 14 2.67 1.52 4.76
N ALA A 15 1.35 1.58 4.90
CA ALA A 15 0.68 1.36 6.19
C ALA A 15 1.07 0.01 6.80
N ALA A 16 1.08 -1.07 6.02
CA ALA A 16 1.45 -2.40 6.47
C ALA A 16 2.90 -2.48 7.01
N ALA A 17 3.86 -1.80 6.35
CA ALA A 17 5.23 -1.74 6.83
C ALA A 17 5.34 -1.03 8.19
N GLN A 18 4.58 0.03 8.40
CA GLN A 18 4.50 0.70 9.72
C GLN A 18 3.84 -0.19 10.77
N ALA A 19 2.77 -0.88 10.39
CA ALA A 19 1.99 -1.73 11.30
C ALA A 19 2.74 -3.00 11.72
N SER A 20 3.70 -3.47 10.93
CA SER A 20 4.45 -4.69 11.21
C SER A 20 5.23 -4.67 12.53
N ILE A 21 5.46 -3.49 13.10
CA ILE A 21 6.05 -3.38 14.44
C ILE A 21 5.15 -4.01 15.51
N LEU A 22 3.83 -4.01 15.30
CA LEU A 22 2.90 -4.69 16.21
C LEU A 22 3.03 -6.20 16.08
N ASP A 23 3.20 -6.72 14.85
CA ASP A 23 3.40 -8.16 14.62
C ASP A 23 4.71 -8.65 15.22
N LEU A 24 5.77 -7.83 15.19
CA LEU A 24 7.07 -8.16 15.79
C LEU A 24 6.93 -8.51 17.28
N TYR A 25 6.14 -7.76 18.00
CA TYR A 25 5.92 -7.89 19.44
C TYR A 25 4.62 -8.61 19.79
N ASP A 26 3.96 -9.24 18.83
CA ASP A 26 2.71 -9.96 19.08
C ASP A 26 2.96 -11.21 19.94
N PRO A 27 2.38 -11.30 21.14
CA PRO A 27 2.52 -12.46 22.01
C PRO A 27 1.85 -13.72 21.46
N GLY A 28 0.94 -13.57 20.48
CA GLY A 28 0.28 -14.65 19.77
C GLY A 28 1.14 -15.37 18.73
N ARG A 29 2.36 -14.88 18.45
CA ARG A 29 3.32 -15.58 17.59
C ARG A 29 3.68 -16.96 18.14
N SER A 30 3.95 -17.90 17.24
CA SER A 30 4.47 -19.22 17.57
C SER A 30 5.80 -19.12 18.30
N LYS A 31 5.94 -19.91 19.38
CA LYS A 31 7.10 -19.88 20.29
C LYS A 31 7.83 -21.22 20.37
N HIS A 32 7.18 -22.29 19.95
CA HIS A 32 7.68 -23.65 20.07
C HIS A 32 7.63 -24.35 18.73
N ILE A 33 8.60 -25.21 18.49
CA ILE A 33 8.53 -26.17 17.40
C ILE A 33 7.51 -27.24 17.83
N LEU A 34 6.53 -27.52 16.95
CA LEU A 34 5.51 -28.52 17.22
C LEU A 34 5.68 -29.74 16.31
N PHE A 35 5.48 -30.93 16.89
CA PHE A 35 5.33 -32.18 16.15
C PHE A 35 3.95 -32.77 16.45
N ASN A 36 3.15 -32.97 15.40
CA ASN A 36 1.73 -33.39 15.50
C ASN A 36 0.94 -32.55 16.52
N GLY A 37 1.15 -31.23 16.52
CA GLY A 37 0.49 -30.26 17.41
C GLY A 37 1.03 -30.19 18.83
N ASN A 38 2.02 -30.99 19.23
CA ASN A 38 2.65 -30.99 20.56
C ASN A 38 4.06 -30.37 20.50
N PRO A 39 4.51 -29.66 21.53
CA PRO A 39 5.88 -29.17 21.62
C PRO A 39 6.90 -30.31 21.45
N ALA A 40 7.78 -30.17 20.47
CA ALA A 40 8.87 -31.09 20.22
C ALA A 40 10.14 -30.69 21.01
N SER A 41 10.92 -31.64 21.41
CA SER A 41 12.25 -31.40 22.00
C SER A 41 13.23 -30.96 20.92
N GLU A 42 14.30 -30.27 21.34
CA GLU A 42 15.34 -29.81 20.41
C GLU A 42 16.06 -31.01 19.75
N ASP A 43 16.25 -32.13 20.47
CA ASP A 43 16.90 -33.34 19.94
C ASP A 43 16.02 -34.04 18.89
N GLU A 44 14.72 -34.14 19.14
CA GLU A 44 13.75 -34.67 18.14
C GLU A 44 13.79 -33.86 16.86
N PHE A 45 13.77 -32.54 17.00
CA PHE A 45 13.82 -31.64 15.83
C PHE A 45 15.17 -31.75 15.11
N ARG A 46 16.29 -31.77 15.83
CA ARG A 46 17.63 -31.97 15.22
C ARG A 46 17.72 -33.28 14.46
N GLY A 47 17.17 -34.36 15.06
CA GLY A 47 17.09 -35.68 14.39
C GLY A 47 16.30 -35.65 13.11
N ALA A 48 15.10 -35.06 13.15
CA ALA A 48 14.24 -34.87 11.96
C ALA A 48 14.94 -34.03 10.90
N PHE A 49 15.51 -32.89 11.26
CA PHE A 49 16.17 -31.98 10.32
C PHE A 49 17.39 -32.65 9.67
N SER A 50 18.15 -33.40 10.41
CA SER A 50 19.28 -34.19 9.88
C SER A 50 18.82 -35.28 8.90
N SER A 51 17.67 -35.90 9.15
CA SER A 51 17.02 -36.83 8.23
C SER A 51 16.58 -36.15 6.92
N TRP A 52 15.93 -35.01 7.00
CA TRP A 52 15.51 -34.24 5.81
C TRP A 52 16.71 -33.80 4.96
N SER A 53 17.78 -33.31 5.61
CA SER A 53 19.02 -32.95 4.92
C SER A 53 19.69 -34.16 4.25
N ARG A 54 19.61 -35.33 4.86
CA ARG A 54 20.12 -36.59 4.28
C ARG A 54 19.28 -36.99 3.07
N ASN A 55 17.97 -36.97 3.21
CA ASN A 55 17.03 -37.25 2.10
C ASN A 55 17.30 -36.34 0.90
N LEU A 56 17.56 -35.03 1.15
CA LEU A 56 17.96 -34.09 0.08
C LEU A 56 19.24 -34.56 -0.66
N ARG A 57 20.25 -35.07 0.08
CA ARG A 57 21.52 -35.53 -0.50
C ARG A 57 21.39 -36.85 -1.23
N ASP A 58 20.55 -37.73 -0.70
CA ASP A 58 20.34 -39.09 -1.21
C ASP A 58 19.35 -39.14 -2.38
N GLY A 59 18.84 -37.99 -2.84
CA GLY A 59 17.97 -37.90 -4.01
C GLY A 59 16.50 -38.20 -3.72
N GLY A 60 16.03 -37.97 -2.51
CA GLY A 60 14.59 -38.09 -2.18
C GLY A 60 13.72 -36.97 -2.79
N GLY A 61 12.45 -37.30 -3.00
CA GLY A 61 11.46 -36.34 -3.53
C GLY A 61 11.05 -35.27 -2.52
N ILE A 62 11.54 -34.05 -2.69
CA ILE A 62 11.22 -32.90 -1.81
C ILE A 62 10.45 -31.84 -2.57
N GLY A 63 9.33 -31.39 -1.98
CA GLY A 63 8.56 -30.24 -2.42
C GLY A 63 8.85 -29.00 -1.56
N LEU A 64 9.07 -27.86 -2.22
CA LEU A 64 9.25 -26.56 -1.55
C LEU A 64 8.12 -25.64 -2.02
N LEU A 65 7.17 -25.31 -1.14
CA LEU A 65 6.11 -24.34 -1.38
C LEU A 65 6.49 -23.00 -0.76
N LEU A 66 6.54 -21.96 -1.59
CA LEU A 66 6.95 -20.62 -1.20
C LEU A 66 5.97 -19.58 -1.76
N PRO A 67 5.88 -18.38 -1.15
CA PRO A 67 5.23 -17.25 -1.80
C PRO A 67 6.07 -16.79 -3.00
N PRO A 68 5.48 -16.05 -3.94
CA PRO A 68 6.24 -15.33 -4.96
C PRO A 68 7.31 -14.43 -4.30
N SER A 69 8.53 -14.50 -4.80
CA SER A 69 9.64 -13.72 -4.25
C SER A 69 10.56 -13.21 -5.34
N ALA A 70 11.01 -11.96 -5.18
CA ALA A 70 12.06 -11.35 -6.01
C ALA A 70 13.46 -11.47 -5.38
N SER A 71 13.61 -12.23 -4.30
CA SER A 71 14.87 -12.38 -3.55
C SER A 71 15.94 -13.10 -4.37
N PRO A 72 17.03 -12.44 -4.76
CA PRO A 72 18.14 -13.10 -5.47
C PRO A 72 18.87 -14.11 -4.57
N LEU A 73 18.87 -13.87 -3.26
CA LEU A 73 19.44 -14.78 -2.29
C LEU A 73 18.65 -16.10 -2.27
N LEU A 74 17.33 -16.00 -2.13
CA LEU A 74 16.44 -17.18 -2.11
C LEU A 74 16.57 -17.97 -3.42
N HIS A 75 16.52 -17.29 -4.57
CA HIS A 75 16.66 -17.93 -5.88
C HIS A 75 17.99 -18.68 -6.01
N SER A 76 19.11 -18.07 -5.59
CA SER A 76 20.44 -18.72 -5.65
C SER A 76 20.51 -19.98 -4.78
N MET A 77 19.80 -19.99 -3.64
CA MET A 77 19.71 -21.15 -2.75
C MET A 77 18.83 -22.25 -3.36
N LEU A 78 17.70 -21.89 -3.95
CA LEU A 78 16.83 -22.84 -4.66
C LEU A 78 17.54 -23.48 -5.85
N GLU A 79 18.31 -22.71 -6.64
CA GLU A 79 19.15 -23.23 -7.72
C GLU A 79 20.25 -24.17 -7.19
N GLU A 80 20.86 -23.86 -6.05
CA GLU A 80 21.87 -24.75 -5.43
C GLU A 80 21.22 -26.07 -4.98
N ILE A 81 19.99 -26.00 -4.40
CA ILE A 81 19.24 -27.19 -3.97
C ILE A 81 18.88 -28.07 -5.16
N THR A 82 18.27 -27.50 -6.21
CA THR A 82 17.84 -28.26 -7.39
C THR A 82 19.02 -28.84 -8.18
N ARG A 83 20.19 -28.19 -8.12
CA ARG A 83 21.42 -28.74 -8.71
C ARG A 83 21.95 -29.91 -7.92
N LYS A 84 21.83 -29.91 -6.58
CA LYS A 84 22.26 -31.03 -5.73
C LYS A 84 21.32 -32.22 -5.81
N ASN A 85 20.03 -31.96 -5.99
CA ASN A 85 19.01 -32.99 -6.13
C ASN A 85 17.96 -32.56 -7.17
N SER A 86 17.99 -33.22 -8.33
CA SER A 86 17.07 -32.95 -9.45
C SER A 86 15.62 -33.37 -9.20
N LEU A 87 15.36 -34.15 -8.15
CA LEU A 87 14.00 -34.54 -7.75
C LEU A 87 13.31 -33.50 -6.86
N VAL A 88 14.04 -32.45 -6.44
CA VAL A 88 13.43 -31.35 -5.72
C VAL A 88 12.53 -30.54 -6.67
N ARG A 89 11.32 -30.27 -6.23
CA ARG A 89 10.31 -29.51 -6.96
C ARG A 89 9.94 -28.25 -6.20
N ILE A 90 9.88 -27.14 -6.90
CA ILE A 90 9.54 -25.83 -6.34
C ILE A 90 8.12 -25.50 -6.77
N TYR A 91 7.30 -25.06 -5.84
CA TYR A 91 5.92 -24.63 -6.06
C TYR A 91 5.75 -23.22 -5.52
N ARG A 92 4.89 -22.44 -6.16
CA ARG A 92 4.52 -21.10 -5.71
C ARG A 92 3.04 -21.03 -5.39
N TYR A 93 2.75 -20.30 -4.35
CA TYR A 93 1.39 -20.02 -3.95
C TYR A 93 1.23 -18.56 -3.50
N SER A 94 0.20 -17.92 -4.01
CA SER A 94 -0.33 -16.64 -3.54
C SER A 94 -1.84 -16.63 -3.76
N PRO A 95 -2.64 -16.22 -2.77
CA PRO A 95 -4.10 -16.14 -2.93
C PRO A 95 -4.53 -14.96 -3.81
N VAL A 96 -3.63 -14.03 -4.12
CA VAL A 96 -3.86 -12.89 -5.01
C VAL A 96 -2.80 -12.85 -6.10
N PRO A 97 -3.11 -12.29 -7.30
CA PRO A 97 -2.11 -12.09 -8.33
C PRO A 97 -0.94 -11.23 -7.83
N GLU A 98 0.26 -11.53 -8.31
CA GLU A 98 1.43 -10.70 -8.01
C GLU A 98 1.25 -9.31 -8.64
N PRO A 99 1.60 -8.22 -7.90
CA PRO A 99 1.56 -6.88 -8.47
C PRO A 99 2.41 -6.78 -9.74
N GLY A 100 1.78 -6.32 -10.83
CA GLY A 100 2.42 -6.21 -12.15
C GLY A 100 2.28 -7.44 -13.04
N SER A 101 1.74 -8.54 -12.52
CA SER A 101 1.59 -9.80 -13.30
C SER A 101 0.71 -9.64 -14.53
N GLY A 102 -0.33 -8.81 -14.48
CA GLY A 102 -1.21 -8.55 -15.59
C GLY A 102 -0.47 -8.06 -16.84
N MET A 103 0.35 -7.03 -16.71
CA MET A 103 1.21 -6.55 -17.80
C MET A 103 2.34 -7.53 -18.12
N GLN A 104 2.94 -8.14 -17.09
CA GLN A 104 4.09 -9.05 -17.26
C GLN A 104 3.75 -10.30 -18.08
N ALA A 105 2.51 -10.78 -18.04
CA ALA A 105 2.06 -11.96 -18.78
C ALA A 105 2.25 -11.86 -20.30
N GLY A 106 2.32 -10.66 -20.85
CA GLY A 106 2.57 -10.42 -22.28
C GLY A 106 4.04 -10.25 -22.66
N LEU A 107 4.97 -10.45 -21.71
CA LEU A 107 6.41 -10.32 -21.94
C LEU A 107 7.13 -11.66 -21.79
N PRO A 108 8.29 -11.83 -22.46
CA PRO A 108 9.20 -12.95 -22.16
C PRO A 108 9.62 -12.97 -20.68
N GLU A 109 9.89 -14.17 -20.17
CA GLU A 109 10.25 -14.36 -18.74
C GLU A 109 11.51 -13.60 -18.32
N GLU A 110 12.43 -13.36 -19.25
CA GLU A 110 13.69 -12.64 -19.02
C GLU A 110 13.55 -11.11 -19.19
N VAL A 111 12.36 -10.63 -19.50
CA VAL A 111 12.10 -9.21 -19.68
C VAL A 111 11.23 -8.69 -18.57
N ARG A 112 11.64 -7.59 -17.96
CA ARG A 112 10.80 -6.79 -17.05
C ARG A 112 10.59 -5.43 -17.69
N PHE A 113 9.66 -4.67 -17.14
CA PHE A 113 9.42 -3.32 -17.60
C PHE A 113 9.29 -2.35 -16.43
N ARG A 114 9.52 -1.09 -16.71
CA ARG A 114 9.16 0.00 -15.79
C ARG A 114 8.51 1.14 -16.56
N VAL A 115 7.64 1.87 -15.88
CA VAL A 115 7.00 3.08 -16.40
C VAL A 115 7.77 4.30 -15.91
N ARG A 116 8.16 5.15 -16.84
CA ARG A 116 8.76 6.47 -16.57
C ARG A 116 7.65 7.50 -16.46
N PHE A 117 6.96 7.52 -15.33
CA PHE A 117 5.80 8.40 -15.12
C PHE A 117 6.11 9.89 -15.36
N ALA A 118 7.34 10.33 -15.12
CA ALA A 118 7.77 11.70 -15.42
C ALA A 118 7.68 12.05 -16.92
N ARG A 119 7.70 11.05 -17.80
CA ARG A 119 7.58 11.22 -19.26
C ARG A 119 6.18 11.00 -19.79
N ALA A 120 5.30 10.37 -19.00
CA ALA A 120 3.95 10.07 -19.43
C ALA A 120 3.05 11.30 -19.26
N ARG A 121 2.53 11.82 -20.36
CA ARG A 121 1.57 12.93 -20.38
C ARG A 121 0.13 12.45 -20.40
N ARG A 122 -0.11 11.26 -20.95
CA ARG A 122 -1.43 10.61 -20.95
C ARG A 122 -1.28 9.18 -20.44
N ILE A 123 -2.11 8.84 -19.49
CA ILE A 123 -2.14 7.51 -18.89
C ILE A 123 -3.55 6.98 -18.97
N LEU A 124 -3.73 5.79 -19.54
CA LEU A 124 -4.96 5.01 -19.47
C LEU A 124 -4.75 3.81 -18.54
N SER A 125 -5.46 3.79 -17.44
CA SER A 125 -5.48 2.70 -16.47
C SER A 125 -6.69 1.80 -16.74
N LEU A 126 -6.46 0.53 -16.97
CA LEU A 126 -7.46 -0.51 -17.25
C LEU A 126 -7.52 -1.45 -16.05
N ASP A 127 -8.42 -1.22 -15.11
CA ASP A 127 -8.55 -1.91 -13.82
C ASP A 127 -7.21 -2.05 -13.05
N CYS A 128 -6.31 -1.06 -13.24
CA CYS A 128 -4.94 -1.07 -12.75
C CYS A 128 -4.78 -0.07 -11.58
N ASP A 129 -4.67 -0.58 -10.35
CA ASP A 129 -4.52 0.28 -9.17
C ASP A 129 -3.05 0.57 -8.82
N PHE A 130 -2.33 1.19 -9.77
CA PHE A 130 -0.91 1.48 -9.62
C PHE A 130 -0.57 2.50 -8.52
N LEU A 131 -1.55 3.24 -8.00
CA LEU A 131 -1.34 4.13 -6.85
C LEU A 131 -1.33 3.38 -5.52
N HIS A 132 -2.00 2.23 -5.45
CA HIS A 132 -2.00 1.38 -4.25
C HIS A 132 -0.78 0.45 -4.21
N GLN A 133 -0.63 -0.34 -5.26
CA GLN A 133 0.49 -1.28 -5.41
C GLN A 133 1.34 -0.79 -6.58
N ASN A 134 2.58 -0.42 -6.31
CA ASN A 134 3.45 0.18 -7.31
C ASN A 134 4.54 -0.79 -7.81
N PRO A 135 4.20 -1.71 -8.73
CA PRO A 135 5.21 -2.55 -9.35
C PRO A 135 5.85 -1.90 -10.59
N TYR A 136 5.35 -0.77 -11.05
CA TYR A 136 5.65 -0.23 -12.37
C TYR A 136 6.67 0.90 -12.39
N GLY A 137 6.85 1.62 -11.28
CA GLY A 137 7.75 2.77 -11.27
C GLY A 137 7.54 3.72 -10.10
N ASN A 138 8.17 4.89 -10.13
CA ASN A 138 8.04 5.87 -9.06
C ASN A 138 6.71 6.64 -9.18
N THR A 139 5.73 6.33 -8.34
CA THR A 139 4.44 7.05 -8.30
C THR A 139 4.56 8.52 -7.88
N ARG A 140 5.64 8.90 -7.19
CA ARG A 140 5.91 10.33 -6.91
C ARG A 140 6.12 11.13 -8.17
N ASP A 141 6.76 10.55 -9.20
CA ASP A 141 6.95 11.21 -10.49
C ASP A 141 5.60 11.49 -11.15
N PHE A 142 4.66 10.52 -11.07
CA PHE A 142 3.30 10.73 -11.54
C PHE A 142 2.59 11.87 -10.79
N ILE A 143 2.66 11.85 -9.46
CA ILE A 143 2.04 12.90 -8.63
C ILE A 143 2.69 14.27 -8.90
N ALA A 144 4.01 14.32 -9.04
CA ALA A 144 4.73 15.56 -9.34
C ALA A 144 4.34 16.12 -10.71
N SER A 145 4.17 15.26 -11.73
CA SER A 145 3.78 15.67 -13.09
C SER A 145 2.34 16.23 -13.18
N ARG A 146 1.54 16.06 -12.15
CA ARG A 146 0.19 16.61 -12.01
C ARG A 146 0.13 17.93 -11.25
N SER A 147 1.21 18.30 -10.54
CA SER A 147 1.23 19.54 -9.74
C SER A 147 1.11 20.79 -10.63
N PRO A 148 0.21 21.73 -10.30
CA PRO A 148 0.04 22.95 -11.08
C PRO A 148 1.18 23.96 -10.87
N GLU A 149 1.95 23.86 -9.79
CA GLU A 149 2.93 24.87 -9.38
C GLU A 149 4.34 24.61 -9.93
N GLY A 150 4.55 23.56 -10.70
CA GLY A 150 5.84 23.30 -11.34
C GLY A 150 7.02 23.20 -10.38
N LEU A 151 6.78 22.79 -9.11
CA LEU A 151 7.82 22.70 -8.07
C LEU A 151 9.04 21.86 -8.49
N TYR A 152 8.89 21.07 -9.55
CA TYR A 152 9.94 20.21 -10.10
C TYR A 152 10.23 20.46 -11.58
N TYR A 153 9.35 21.21 -12.32
CA TYR A 153 9.51 21.46 -13.75
C TYR A 153 9.27 22.94 -14.04
N LYS A 154 10.31 23.60 -14.55
CA LYS A 154 10.31 25.04 -14.90
C LYS A 154 9.54 25.37 -16.18
N GLU A 155 8.84 24.41 -16.79
CA GLU A 155 8.15 24.63 -18.06
C GLU A 155 6.64 24.74 -17.93
N GLU A 156 6.07 25.58 -18.77
CA GLU A 156 4.69 26.08 -18.76
C GLU A 156 3.59 25.02 -18.60
N ASN A 157 2.53 25.41 -17.94
CA ASN A 157 1.27 24.71 -17.56
C ASN A 157 0.57 23.83 -18.63
N ARG A 158 1.06 23.77 -19.87
CA ARG A 158 0.42 23.05 -20.97
C ARG A 158 0.64 21.53 -20.96
N ASN A 159 1.58 21.02 -20.18
CA ASN A 159 2.06 19.62 -20.25
C ASN A 159 1.80 18.79 -19.00
N ARG A 160 0.73 19.05 -18.25
CA ARG A 160 0.35 18.25 -17.09
C ARG A 160 -0.15 16.86 -17.48
N THR A 161 0.22 15.84 -16.70
CA THR A 161 -0.26 14.47 -16.90
C THR A 161 -1.76 14.38 -16.68
N ARG A 162 -2.48 13.75 -17.63
CA ARG A 162 -3.90 13.40 -17.52
C ARG A 162 -4.05 11.90 -17.33
N LEU A 163 -4.90 11.51 -16.38
CA LEU A 163 -5.21 10.14 -16.07
C LEU A 163 -6.64 9.79 -16.49
N TYR A 164 -6.75 8.79 -17.34
CA TYR A 164 -8.00 8.11 -17.68
C TYR A 164 -8.05 6.78 -16.94
N ALA A 165 -9.19 6.40 -16.40
CA ALA A 165 -9.40 5.12 -15.75
C ALA A 165 -10.65 4.42 -16.30
N VAL A 166 -10.50 3.15 -16.67
CA VAL A 166 -11.58 2.26 -17.08
C VAL A 166 -11.56 1.07 -16.15
N GLU A 167 -12.54 0.99 -15.27
CA GLU A 167 -12.60 -0.03 -14.22
C GLU A 167 -14.03 -0.23 -13.73
N GLY A 168 -14.39 -1.42 -13.28
CA GLY A 168 -15.70 -1.70 -12.71
C GLY A 168 -15.86 -1.20 -11.28
N ARG A 169 -14.79 -1.28 -10.50
CA ARG A 169 -14.68 -0.84 -9.10
C ARG A 169 -14.24 0.63 -9.02
N VAL A 170 -14.32 1.21 -7.84
CA VAL A 170 -13.55 2.42 -7.53
C VAL A 170 -12.25 2.00 -6.84
N SER A 171 -11.12 2.18 -7.54
CA SER A 171 -9.78 2.00 -6.99
C SER A 171 -9.18 3.34 -6.54
N LEU A 172 -8.03 3.32 -5.82
CA LEU A 172 -7.32 4.56 -5.49
C LEU A 172 -6.85 5.28 -6.75
N THR A 173 -6.46 4.55 -7.78
CA THR A 173 -6.08 5.12 -9.07
C THR A 173 -7.26 5.74 -9.79
N GLY A 174 -8.39 5.01 -9.89
CA GLY A 174 -9.59 5.52 -10.54
C GLY A 174 -10.22 6.69 -9.79
N ALA A 175 -10.16 6.69 -8.46
CA ALA A 175 -10.60 7.80 -7.61
C ALA A 175 -9.85 9.11 -7.89
N HIS A 176 -8.61 9.02 -8.37
CA HIS A 176 -7.75 10.18 -8.71
C HIS A 176 -7.68 10.44 -10.21
N ALA A 177 -8.45 9.74 -11.04
CA ALA A 177 -8.50 9.97 -12.48
C ALA A 177 -9.12 11.33 -12.81
N ASP A 178 -8.66 11.94 -13.90
CA ASP A 178 -9.29 13.14 -14.47
C ASP A 178 -10.58 12.76 -15.17
N HIS A 179 -10.60 11.60 -15.82
CA HIS A 179 -11.79 10.99 -16.43
C HIS A 179 -11.89 9.51 -16.06
N ARG A 180 -13.06 9.09 -15.67
CA ARG A 180 -13.32 7.72 -15.27
C ARG A 180 -14.54 7.16 -16.02
N LEU A 181 -14.42 5.91 -16.47
CA LEU A 181 -15.50 5.17 -17.11
C LEU A 181 -15.75 3.86 -16.34
N PRO A 182 -16.90 3.67 -15.71
CA PRO A 182 -17.25 2.42 -15.02
C PRO A 182 -17.61 1.35 -16.06
N VAL A 183 -16.71 0.36 -16.24
CA VAL A 183 -16.91 -0.78 -17.13
C VAL A 183 -16.73 -2.07 -16.34
N PRO A 184 -17.72 -2.97 -16.30
CA PRO A 184 -17.58 -4.27 -15.65
C PRO A 184 -16.44 -5.10 -16.26
N PRO A 185 -15.76 -5.96 -15.48
CA PRO A 185 -14.65 -6.79 -15.97
C PRO A 185 -14.98 -7.60 -17.21
N ALA A 186 -16.17 -8.19 -17.29
CA ALA A 186 -16.63 -8.96 -18.45
C ALA A 186 -16.69 -8.15 -19.76
N ARG A 187 -16.74 -6.83 -19.69
CA ARG A 187 -16.82 -5.93 -20.86
C ARG A 187 -15.48 -5.28 -21.23
N LEU A 188 -14.45 -5.44 -20.40
CA LEU A 188 -13.16 -4.80 -20.62
C LEU A 188 -12.48 -5.26 -21.92
N ALA A 189 -12.64 -6.53 -22.27
CA ALA A 189 -12.11 -7.09 -23.53
C ALA A 189 -12.73 -6.39 -24.76
N PHE A 190 -14.04 -6.15 -24.76
CA PHE A 190 -14.71 -5.42 -25.85
C PHE A 190 -14.24 -3.97 -25.96
N PHE A 191 -14.04 -3.31 -24.82
CA PHE A 191 -13.48 -1.95 -24.79
C PHE A 191 -12.10 -1.91 -25.43
N LEU A 192 -11.23 -2.86 -25.11
CA LEU A 192 -9.89 -2.96 -25.67
C LEU A 192 -9.85 -3.29 -27.16
N GLU A 193 -10.72 -4.19 -27.62
CA GLU A 193 -10.85 -4.49 -29.05
C GLU A 193 -11.25 -3.24 -29.84
N GLU A 194 -12.23 -2.50 -29.36
CA GLU A 194 -12.70 -1.27 -30.00
C GLU A 194 -11.63 -0.17 -29.96
N LEU A 195 -10.92 -0.03 -28.82
CA LEU A 195 -9.82 0.92 -28.71
C LEU A 195 -8.69 0.60 -29.69
N PHE A 196 -8.33 -0.70 -29.82
CA PHE A 196 -7.30 -1.15 -30.76
C PHE A 196 -7.73 -0.90 -32.20
N ARG A 197 -8.99 -1.20 -32.54
CA ARG A 197 -9.56 -0.95 -33.85
C ARG A 197 -9.53 0.54 -34.22
N TYR A 198 -9.95 1.41 -33.30
CA TYR A 198 -9.98 2.84 -33.50
C TYR A 198 -8.58 3.44 -33.67
N LEU A 199 -7.63 3.11 -32.80
CA LEU A 199 -6.25 3.61 -32.89
C LEU A 199 -5.51 3.07 -34.11
N SER A 200 -5.77 1.84 -34.52
CA SER A 200 -5.19 1.26 -35.74
C SER A 200 -5.66 1.97 -37.00
N SER A 201 -6.94 2.37 -37.07
CA SER A 201 -7.46 3.14 -38.18
C SER A 201 -6.87 4.55 -38.27
N LYS A 202 -6.63 5.19 -37.14
CA LYS A 202 -5.95 6.50 -37.06
C LYS A 202 -4.52 6.45 -37.58
N LYS A 203 -3.79 5.37 -37.27
CA LYS A 203 -2.39 5.22 -37.73
C LYS A 203 -2.28 4.94 -39.22
N ASN A 204 -3.26 4.21 -39.78
CA ASN A 204 -3.31 3.85 -41.20
C ASN A 204 -4.26 4.78 -41.95
N SER A 205 -3.96 6.07 -41.99
CA SER A 205 -4.81 7.11 -42.54
C SER A 205 -5.46 6.72 -43.90
N GLY A 206 -6.79 6.49 -43.92
CA GLY A 206 -7.57 6.19 -45.09
C GLY A 206 -8.20 4.80 -45.19
N GLN A 207 -7.91 3.87 -44.26
CA GLN A 207 -8.62 2.58 -44.25
C GLN A 207 -9.95 2.71 -43.49
N THR A 208 -11.04 2.26 -44.09
CA THR A 208 -12.34 2.10 -43.43
C THR A 208 -12.19 1.18 -42.23
N LEU A 209 -12.76 1.58 -41.11
CA LEU A 209 -12.80 0.79 -39.89
C LEU A 209 -13.36 -0.62 -40.19
N PRO A 210 -12.63 -1.72 -39.93
CA PRO A 210 -13.20 -3.06 -40.11
C PRO A 210 -14.42 -3.20 -39.18
N PRO A 211 -15.46 -3.97 -39.62
CA PRO A 211 -16.65 -4.14 -38.78
C PRO A 211 -16.30 -4.79 -37.43
N PRO A 212 -17.04 -4.46 -36.37
CA PRO A 212 -16.82 -5.09 -35.06
C PRO A 212 -16.99 -6.61 -35.19
N ARG A 213 -16.06 -7.35 -34.58
CA ARG A 213 -16.03 -8.83 -34.69
C ARG A 213 -17.16 -9.55 -33.95
N ARG A 214 -17.82 -8.89 -33.01
CA ARG A 214 -18.90 -9.45 -32.18
C ARG A 214 -20.00 -8.41 -31.95
N THR A 215 -21.26 -8.86 -32.10
CA THR A 215 -22.47 -8.03 -31.89
C THR A 215 -23.13 -8.26 -30.52
N ASP A 216 -22.65 -9.19 -29.73
CA ASP A 216 -23.40 -9.71 -28.58
C ASP A 216 -23.38 -8.84 -27.31
N HIS A 217 -22.42 -7.91 -27.19
CA HIS A 217 -22.39 -6.91 -26.11
C HIS A 217 -21.77 -5.60 -26.60
N PRO A 218 -22.49 -4.81 -27.40
CA PRO A 218 -21.97 -3.53 -27.87
C PRO A 218 -21.77 -2.58 -26.69
N LEU A 219 -20.68 -1.81 -26.75
CA LEU A 219 -20.51 -0.65 -25.90
C LEU A 219 -21.66 0.33 -26.18
N THR A 220 -22.14 0.99 -25.17
CA THR A 220 -23.13 2.06 -25.32
C THR A 220 -22.53 3.23 -26.10
N GLU A 221 -23.37 4.06 -26.72
CA GLU A 221 -22.91 5.24 -27.47
C GLU A 221 -22.12 6.20 -26.57
N ARG A 222 -22.49 6.33 -25.29
CA ARG A 222 -21.75 7.11 -24.29
C ARG A 222 -20.35 6.55 -24.07
N GLU A 223 -20.21 5.23 -23.96
CA GLU A 223 -18.90 4.56 -23.77
C GLU A 223 -18.04 4.69 -25.03
N LEU A 224 -18.64 4.57 -26.22
CA LEU A 224 -17.94 4.75 -27.49
C LEU A 224 -17.44 6.19 -27.67
N ASN A 225 -18.24 7.18 -27.33
CA ASN A 225 -17.84 8.58 -27.39
C ASN A 225 -16.71 8.89 -26.40
N TRP A 226 -16.82 8.37 -25.16
CA TRP A 226 -15.75 8.47 -24.18
C TRP A 226 -14.44 7.83 -24.69
N LEU A 227 -14.53 6.62 -25.26
CA LEU A 227 -13.40 5.90 -25.84
C LEU A 227 -12.74 6.71 -26.96
N ARG A 228 -13.50 7.27 -27.88
CA ARG A 228 -12.97 8.06 -28.99
C ARG A 228 -12.21 9.29 -28.50
N HIS A 229 -12.78 10.07 -27.59
CA HIS A 229 -12.09 11.24 -27.01
C HIS A 229 -10.82 10.86 -26.22
N CYS A 230 -10.86 9.76 -25.48
CA CYS A 230 -9.69 9.24 -24.82
C CYS A 230 -8.61 8.80 -25.83
N ALA A 231 -9.01 8.05 -26.85
CA ALA A 231 -8.10 7.57 -27.89
C ALA A 231 -7.45 8.70 -28.69
N ASP A 232 -8.22 9.74 -29.02
CA ASP A 232 -7.71 10.92 -29.72
C ASP A 232 -6.67 11.68 -28.89
N ASP A 233 -6.90 11.84 -27.57
CA ASP A 233 -5.94 12.47 -26.66
C ASP A 233 -4.68 11.60 -26.48
N LEU A 234 -4.83 10.29 -26.34
CA LEU A 234 -3.69 9.35 -26.30
C LEU A 234 -2.85 9.41 -27.58
N PHE A 235 -3.52 9.42 -28.75
CA PHE A 235 -2.85 9.42 -30.04
C PHE A 235 -2.14 10.75 -30.33
N SER A 236 -2.74 11.88 -29.95
CA SER A 236 -2.13 13.21 -30.09
C SER A 236 -0.87 13.39 -29.26
N HIS A 237 -0.69 12.55 -28.24
CA HIS A 237 0.50 12.49 -27.38
C HIS A 237 1.27 11.18 -27.60
N SER A 238 1.34 10.67 -28.82
CA SER A 238 2.14 9.49 -29.15
C SER A 238 3.59 9.67 -28.69
N GLY A 239 4.19 8.62 -28.10
CA GLY A 239 5.49 8.66 -27.43
C GLY A 239 5.46 9.14 -25.99
N GLU A 240 4.41 9.85 -25.57
CA GLU A 240 4.19 10.34 -24.20
C GLU A 240 2.92 9.77 -23.56
N SER A 241 2.30 8.80 -24.20
CA SER A 241 1.12 8.06 -23.71
C SER A 241 1.49 6.68 -23.24
N VAL A 242 0.78 6.15 -22.21
CA VAL A 242 0.95 4.78 -21.73
C VAL A 242 -0.38 4.18 -21.31
N ILE A 243 -0.57 2.89 -21.62
CA ILE A 243 -1.75 2.10 -21.23
C ILE A 243 -1.26 1.03 -20.25
N LEU A 244 -1.89 0.97 -19.08
CA LEU A 244 -1.58 0.04 -17.99
C LEU A 244 -2.75 -0.90 -17.75
N LEU A 245 -2.47 -2.19 -17.53
CA LEU A 245 -3.45 -3.24 -17.27
C LEU A 245 -3.31 -3.78 -15.84
N GLY A 246 -4.41 -3.97 -15.16
CA GLY A 246 -4.47 -4.57 -13.83
C GLY A 246 -4.19 -6.08 -13.84
N ASP A 247 -3.86 -6.60 -12.65
CA ASP A 247 -3.35 -7.96 -12.48
C ASP A 247 -4.42 -9.05 -12.64
N ASN A 248 -5.69 -8.68 -12.59
CA ASN A 248 -6.81 -9.61 -12.77
C ASN A 248 -7.08 -10.00 -14.23
N HIS A 249 -6.35 -9.43 -15.20
CA HIS A 249 -6.61 -9.58 -16.63
C HIS A 249 -5.37 -9.97 -17.45
N PRO A 250 -4.58 -10.99 -17.02
CA PRO A 250 -3.34 -11.36 -17.71
C PRO A 250 -3.56 -11.75 -19.18
N GLU A 251 -4.73 -12.29 -19.52
CA GLU A 251 -5.14 -12.67 -20.88
C GLU A 251 -5.25 -11.49 -21.84
N LEU A 252 -5.48 -10.27 -21.32
CA LEU A 252 -5.59 -9.04 -22.11
C LEU A 252 -4.24 -8.35 -22.34
N SER A 253 -3.17 -8.84 -21.73
CA SER A 253 -1.84 -8.23 -21.81
C SER A 253 -1.35 -8.05 -23.24
N GLY A 254 -1.54 -9.05 -24.09
CA GLY A 254 -1.09 -9.02 -25.48
C GLY A 254 -1.66 -7.85 -26.29
N ILE A 255 -2.96 -7.55 -26.14
CA ILE A 255 -3.56 -6.41 -26.82
C ILE A 255 -3.10 -5.07 -26.24
N VAL A 256 -2.87 -5.01 -24.92
CA VAL A 256 -2.37 -3.78 -24.27
C VAL A 256 -0.95 -3.47 -24.71
N TRP A 257 -0.09 -4.48 -24.87
CA TRP A 257 1.25 -4.29 -25.44
C TRP A 257 1.22 -3.79 -26.87
N LYS A 258 0.31 -4.33 -27.71
CA LYS A 258 0.11 -3.81 -29.09
C LYS A 258 -0.34 -2.37 -29.10
N LEU A 259 -1.26 -1.98 -28.23
CA LEU A 259 -1.69 -0.59 -28.07
C LEU A 259 -0.52 0.33 -27.69
N ASN A 260 0.33 -0.09 -26.74
CA ASN A 260 1.52 0.67 -26.35
C ASN A 260 2.55 0.78 -27.50
N CYS A 261 2.68 -0.27 -28.35
CA CYS A 261 3.48 -0.22 -29.56
C CYS A 261 2.89 0.77 -30.60
N LEU A 262 1.57 0.78 -30.78
CA LEU A 262 0.88 1.72 -31.69
C LEU A 262 1.10 3.17 -31.27
N LEU A 263 1.05 3.44 -29.96
CA LEU A 263 1.24 4.77 -29.37
C LEU A 263 2.73 5.17 -29.25
N GLY A 264 3.67 4.31 -29.60
CA GLY A 264 5.11 4.62 -29.49
C GLY A 264 5.60 4.75 -28.04
N SER A 265 4.95 4.08 -27.11
CA SER A 265 5.26 4.15 -25.67
C SER A 265 6.56 3.40 -25.30
N MET A 266 6.94 2.42 -26.13
CA MET A 266 8.14 1.58 -25.93
C MET A 266 9.41 2.43 -26.08
N GLY A 267 10.37 2.25 -25.18
CA GLY A 267 11.62 3.04 -25.16
C GLY A 267 11.47 4.48 -24.64
N THR A 268 10.27 5.02 -24.63
CA THR A 268 9.93 6.37 -24.17
C THR A 268 9.35 6.37 -22.76
N CYS A 269 8.04 6.16 -22.63
CA CYS A 269 7.34 6.04 -21.34
C CYS A 269 7.54 4.67 -20.70
N ILE A 270 7.67 3.61 -21.49
CA ILE A 270 7.94 2.26 -21.01
C ILE A 270 9.40 1.91 -21.32
N GLN A 271 10.15 1.51 -20.32
CA GLN A 271 11.51 0.98 -20.48
C GLN A 271 11.51 -0.51 -20.19
N LEU A 272 12.02 -1.29 -21.13
CA LEU A 272 12.22 -2.73 -20.95
C LEU A 272 13.59 -3.02 -20.35
N LEU A 273 13.64 -4.02 -19.47
CA LEU A 273 14.79 -4.35 -18.65
C LEU A 273 15.13 -5.83 -18.79
N LYS A 274 16.41 -6.17 -18.87
CA LYS A 274 16.91 -7.56 -18.86
C LYS A 274 16.90 -8.10 -17.44
N ALA A 275 16.09 -9.11 -17.19
CA ALA A 275 16.02 -9.80 -15.90
C ALA A 275 16.57 -11.22 -16.02
N PRO A 276 17.10 -11.81 -14.95
CA PRO A 276 17.43 -13.23 -14.96
C PRO A 276 16.16 -14.05 -15.15
N ARG A 277 16.29 -15.16 -15.85
CA ARG A 277 15.18 -16.10 -16.01
C ARG A 277 14.73 -16.63 -14.66
N PRO A 278 13.45 -16.64 -14.35
CA PRO A 278 12.96 -17.17 -13.08
C PRO A 278 13.20 -18.68 -12.99
N THR A 279 13.45 -19.18 -11.78
CA THR A 279 13.49 -20.62 -11.53
C THR A 279 12.13 -21.22 -11.87
N PRO A 280 12.04 -22.31 -12.65
CA PRO A 280 10.77 -22.97 -12.94
C PRO A 280 10.07 -23.41 -11.65
N TYR A 281 8.74 -23.23 -11.61
CA TYR A 281 7.92 -23.61 -10.47
C TYR A 281 6.57 -24.19 -10.92
N GLY A 282 6.03 -25.08 -10.08
CA GLY A 282 4.66 -25.59 -10.19
C GLY A 282 3.67 -24.75 -9.39
N THR A 283 2.40 -25.05 -9.60
CA THR A 283 1.27 -24.48 -8.85
C THR A 283 0.97 -25.32 -7.61
N LEU A 284 0.00 -24.86 -6.79
CA LEU A 284 -0.51 -25.63 -5.65
C LEU A 284 -1.14 -26.96 -6.10
N ASP A 285 -1.86 -26.97 -7.23
CA ASP A 285 -2.46 -28.17 -7.79
C ASP A 285 -1.40 -29.17 -8.29
N ASP A 286 -0.29 -28.65 -8.82
CA ASP A 286 0.84 -29.52 -9.19
C ASP A 286 1.45 -30.17 -7.95
N LEU A 287 1.57 -29.44 -6.83
CA LEU A 287 2.03 -30.02 -5.56
C LEU A 287 1.12 -31.17 -5.10
N VAL A 288 -0.18 -30.94 -5.07
CA VAL A 288 -1.17 -31.97 -4.69
C VAL A 288 -1.07 -33.19 -5.61
N ARG A 289 -0.94 -32.97 -6.93
CA ARG A 289 -0.77 -34.02 -7.93
C ARG A 289 0.51 -34.82 -7.73
N ASP A 290 1.63 -34.14 -7.46
CA ASP A 290 2.94 -34.78 -7.29
C ASP A 290 3.03 -35.55 -5.96
N ILE A 291 2.36 -35.07 -4.90
CA ILE A 291 2.21 -35.84 -3.64
C ILE A 291 1.40 -37.13 -3.89
N ARG A 292 0.22 -37.00 -4.54
CA ARG A 292 -0.60 -38.17 -4.86
C ARG A 292 0.13 -39.17 -5.77
N GLY A 293 0.95 -38.67 -6.67
CA GLY A 293 1.80 -39.46 -7.57
C GLY A 293 3.07 -40.02 -6.92
N LYS A 294 3.27 -39.83 -5.60
CA LYS A 294 4.46 -40.30 -4.84
C LYS A 294 5.80 -39.75 -5.39
N LYS A 295 5.76 -38.60 -6.05
CA LYS A 295 6.98 -37.90 -6.52
C LYS A 295 7.57 -37.00 -5.45
N VAL A 296 6.79 -36.66 -4.43
CA VAL A 296 7.16 -35.81 -3.30
C VAL A 296 6.80 -36.56 -2.02
N GLU A 297 7.78 -36.74 -1.15
CA GLU A 297 7.66 -37.46 0.11
C GLU A 297 7.81 -36.52 1.33
N ILE A 298 8.50 -35.39 1.13
CA ILE A 298 8.73 -34.36 2.13
C ILE A 298 8.31 -33.03 1.52
N VAL A 299 7.50 -32.25 2.24
CA VAL A 299 7.04 -30.93 1.81
C VAL A 299 7.38 -29.87 2.83
N PHE A 300 8.06 -28.81 2.40
CA PHE A 300 8.28 -27.61 3.19
C PHE A 300 7.36 -26.48 2.68
N LEU A 301 6.51 -25.97 3.55
CA LEU A 301 5.71 -24.78 3.32
C LEU A 301 6.41 -23.60 4.03
N LEU A 302 7.16 -22.80 3.27
CA LEU A 302 8.08 -21.81 3.81
C LEU A 302 7.45 -20.40 3.72
N ASP A 303 6.77 -19.97 4.78
CA ASP A 303 6.09 -18.67 4.89
C ASP A 303 5.08 -18.44 3.74
N ALA A 304 4.44 -19.52 3.29
CA ALA A 304 3.52 -19.51 2.15
C ALA A 304 2.11 -18.99 2.49
N GLY A 305 1.92 -18.33 3.62
CA GLY A 305 0.62 -17.91 4.10
C GLY A 305 -0.20 -19.09 4.65
N ASN A 306 -1.51 -19.10 4.39
CA ASN A 306 -2.41 -20.14 4.89
C ASN A 306 -3.11 -20.89 3.75
N PRO A 307 -2.35 -21.67 2.92
CA PRO A 307 -2.91 -22.31 1.73
C PRO A 307 -4.03 -23.31 2.02
N VAL A 308 -4.08 -23.93 3.20
CA VAL A 308 -5.17 -24.84 3.58
C VAL A 308 -6.48 -24.07 3.80
N LEU A 309 -6.43 -22.92 4.46
CA LEU A 309 -7.61 -22.06 4.62
C LEU A 309 -8.06 -21.50 3.28
N ASP A 310 -7.13 -20.98 2.50
CA ASP A 310 -7.42 -20.25 1.27
C ASP A 310 -7.92 -21.17 0.16
N SER A 311 -7.37 -22.38 0.02
CA SER A 311 -7.76 -23.37 -1.01
C SER A 311 -9.01 -24.20 -0.66
N GLY A 312 -9.41 -24.20 0.60
CA GLY A 312 -10.59 -24.91 1.07
C GLY A 312 -10.51 -26.44 0.95
N HIS A 313 -11.63 -27.08 1.31
CA HIS A 313 -11.70 -28.54 1.30
C HIS A 313 -11.65 -29.18 -0.10
N SER A 314 -11.94 -28.42 -1.15
CA SER A 314 -12.06 -28.95 -2.52
C SER A 314 -10.70 -29.21 -3.20
N SER A 315 -9.64 -28.55 -2.77
CA SER A 315 -8.30 -28.73 -3.35
C SER A 315 -7.67 -30.09 -3.05
N GLY A 316 -8.11 -30.75 -1.97
CA GLY A 316 -7.49 -31.99 -1.46
C GLY A 316 -6.08 -31.78 -0.89
N LEU A 317 -5.68 -30.52 -0.62
CA LEU A 317 -4.37 -30.19 -0.07
C LEU A 317 -4.20 -30.76 1.34
N SER A 318 -5.19 -30.61 2.20
CA SER A 318 -5.16 -31.16 3.56
C SER A 318 -4.92 -32.67 3.58
N GLU A 319 -5.64 -33.41 2.72
CA GLU A 319 -5.45 -34.86 2.57
C GLU A 319 -4.06 -35.21 2.05
N ALA A 320 -3.54 -34.43 1.10
CA ALA A 320 -2.22 -34.65 0.53
C ALA A 320 -1.13 -34.43 1.59
N LEU A 321 -1.18 -33.34 2.34
CA LEU A 321 -0.20 -33.00 3.39
C LEU A 321 -0.18 -34.04 4.52
N ASN A 322 -1.31 -34.65 4.85
CA ASN A 322 -1.37 -35.72 5.87
C ASN A 322 -0.69 -37.03 5.41
N ARG A 323 -0.43 -37.21 4.11
CA ARG A 323 0.17 -38.43 3.53
C ARG A 323 1.70 -38.38 3.49
N VAL A 324 2.30 -37.21 3.69
CA VAL A 324 3.73 -36.98 3.54
C VAL A 324 4.32 -36.40 4.80
N GLU A 325 5.64 -36.35 4.89
CA GLU A 325 6.34 -35.56 5.90
C GLU A 325 6.17 -34.09 5.56
N SER A 326 5.30 -33.37 6.29
CA SER A 326 4.92 -32.00 5.99
C SER A 326 5.42 -31.04 7.07
N ILE A 327 6.14 -30.00 6.66
CA ILE A 327 6.79 -29.02 7.51
C ILE A 327 6.26 -27.64 7.18
N HIS A 328 5.57 -26.99 8.11
CA HIS A 328 5.07 -25.63 8.03
C HIS A 328 6.00 -24.67 8.76
N LEU A 329 6.45 -23.62 8.09
CA LEU A 329 7.15 -22.48 8.67
C LEU A 329 6.23 -21.28 8.63
N GLY A 330 5.78 -20.78 9.78
CA GLY A 330 4.86 -19.64 9.85
C GLY A 330 4.96 -18.88 11.17
N MET A 331 4.63 -17.58 11.16
CA MET A 331 4.67 -16.75 12.38
C MET A 331 3.59 -17.17 13.41
N TYR A 332 2.54 -17.84 12.96
CA TYR A 332 1.39 -18.20 13.76
C TYR A 332 0.98 -19.64 13.52
N GLU A 333 0.39 -20.24 14.54
CA GLU A 333 -0.38 -21.46 14.35
C GLU A 333 -1.71 -21.13 13.66
N ASP A 334 -1.95 -21.78 12.53
CA ASP A 334 -3.12 -21.57 11.68
C ASP A 334 -3.68 -22.91 11.16
N GLU A 335 -4.61 -22.87 10.22
CA GLU A 335 -5.23 -24.07 9.64
C GLU A 335 -4.21 -24.93 8.90
N THR A 336 -3.21 -24.33 8.26
CA THR A 336 -2.14 -25.07 7.56
C THR A 336 -1.22 -25.75 8.57
N SER A 337 -0.83 -25.05 9.64
CA SER A 337 0.02 -25.62 10.68
C SER A 337 -0.61 -26.84 11.36
N ARG A 338 -1.94 -26.84 11.55
CA ARG A 338 -2.67 -27.95 12.19
C ARG A 338 -2.74 -29.21 11.34
N VAL A 339 -2.63 -29.08 10.04
CA VAL A 339 -2.61 -30.22 9.10
C VAL A 339 -1.21 -30.76 8.91
N CYS A 340 -0.18 -29.92 9.03
CA CYS A 340 1.21 -30.32 8.89
C CYS A 340 1.72 -31.09 10.12
N ARG A 341 2.62 -32.05 9.89
CA ARG A 341 3.25 -32.80 10.98
C ARG A 341 4.15 -31.94 11.84
N TRP A 342 4.90 -31.04 11.22
CA TRP A 342 5.79 -30.11 11.90
C TRP A 342 5.32 -28.69 11.70
N HIS A 343 5.38 -27.90 12.77
CA HIS A 343 5.25 -26.44 12.70
C HIS A 343 6.49 -25.81 13.33
N LEU A 344 7.12 -24.93 12.55
CA LEU A 344 8.30 -24.15 12.95
C LEU A 344 7.90 -22.69 13.09
N PRO A 345 8.28 -22.01 14.20
CA PRO A 345 8.09 -20.58 14.34
C PRO A 345 8.87 -19.80 13.29
N ALA A 346 8.21 -18.94 12.51
CA ALA A 346 8.91 -18.08 11.57
C ALA A 346 9.43 -16.80 12.24
N ALA A 347 10.64 -16.39 11.84
CA ALA A 347 11.22 -15.12 12.23
C ALA A 347 10.48 -13.96 11.52
N HIS A 348 10.29 -12.87 12.24
CA HIS A 348 9.83 -11.61 11.62
C HIS A 348 10.95 -11.06 10.72
N PHE A 349 10.59 -10.32 9.65
CA PHE A 349 11.61 -9.80 8.72
C PHE A 349 12.61 -8.83 9.38
N LEU A 350 12.28 -8.18 10.49
CA LEU A 350 13.21 -7.38 11.28
C LEU A 350 14.16 -8.19 12.17
N GLU A 351 13.98 -9.52 12.24
CA GLU A 351 14.78 -10.46 13.01
C GLU A 351 15.75 -11.27 12.14
N SER A 352 15.70 -11.11 10.80
CA SER A 352 16.43 -12.00 9.87
C SER A 352 17.17 -11.25 8.77
N TRP A 353 18.25 -11.87 8.24
CA TRP A 353 18.93 -11.41 7.04
C TRP A 353 18.15 -11.78 5.78
N GLY A 354 18.18 -10.88 4.77
CA GLY A 354 17.65 -11.18 3.46
C GLY A 354 18.16 -10.19 2.41
N VAL A 355 17.98 -10.54 1.15
CA VAL A 355 18.27 -9.66 0.02
C VAL A 355 17.07 -9.72 -0.91
N GLU A 356 16.45 -8.58 -1.15
CA GLU A 356 15.30 -8.44 -2.05
C GLU A 356 15.68 -7.64 -3.29
N ARG A 357 14.82 -7.63 -4.30
CA ARG A 357 14.94 -6.74 -5.46
C ARG A 357 13.80 -5.73 -5.48
N ASP A 358 14.13 -4.50 -5.82
CA ASP A 358 13.09 -3.52 -6.18
C ASP A 358 12.68 -3.67 -7.67
N TYR A 359 11.72 -2.86 -8.10
CA TYR A 359 11.20 -2.88 -9.47
C TYR A 359 12.26 -2.53 -10.56
N ARG A 360 13.41 -1.94 -10.18
CA ARG A 360 14.55 -1.69 -11.06
C ARG A 360 15.56 -2.83 -11.06
N GLY A 361 15.37 -3.84 -10.23
CA GLY A 361 16.28 -4.96 -10.06
C GLY A 361 17.41 -4.71 -9.06
N ARG A 362 17.45 -3.55 -8.39
CA ARG A 362 18.45 -3.24 -7.38
C ARG A 362 18.32 -4.15 -6.18
N PHE A 363 19.43 -4.62 -5.65
CA PHE A 363 19.45 -5.35 -4.39
C PHE A 363 19.16 -4.41 -3.23
N CYS A 364 18.20 -4.79 -2.40
CA CYS A 364 17.84 -4.14 -1.15
C CYS A 364 18.15 -5.09 0.00
N TYR A 365 18.95 -4.65 0.97
CA TYR A 365 19.44 -5.49 2.05
C TYR A 365 18.56 -5.39 3.28
N ARG A 366 18.01 -6.53 3.68
CA ARG A 366 17.30 -6.69 4.95
C ARG A 366 18.31 -7.10 6.01
N GLN A 367 18.44 -6.28 7.05
CA GLN A 367 19.34 -6.51 8.17
C GLN A 367 18.52 -6.72 9.45
N PRO A 368 18.83 -7.73 10.28
CA PRO A 368 18.15 -7.89 11.56
C PRO A 368 18.46 -6.69 12.45
N VAL A 369 17.41 -6.10 13.04
CA VAL A 369 17.55 -4.99 14.02
C VAL A 369 17.48 -5.51 15.45
N ILE A 370 16.97 -6.72 15.65
CA ILE A 370 16.94 -7.43 16.93
C ILE A 370 17.15 -8.93 16.66
N LEU A 371 17.53 -9.67 17.69
CA LEU A 371 17.51 -11.13 17.64
C LEU A 371 16.07 -11.65 17.68
N PRO A 372 15.81 -12.86 17.13
CA PRO A 372 14.48 -13.44 17.14
C PRO A 372 13.91 -13.54 18.57
N LEU A 373 12.79 -12.84 18.83
CA LEU A 373 12.18 -12.77 20.17
C LEU A 373 11.60 -14.09 20.63
N TYR A 374 11.16 -14.92 19.67
CA TYR A 374 10.47 -16.18 19.97
C TYR A 374 11.16 -17.39 19.32
N GLY A 375 12.49 -17.32 19.14
CA GLY A 375 13.25 -18.42 18.53
C GLY A 375 12.88 -18.69 17.06
N GLY A 376 12.34 -17.68 16.39
CA GLY A 376 11.90 -17.80 14.99
C GLY A 376 13.04 -18.05 14.01
N ILE A 377 12.74 -18.78 12.95
CA ILE A 377 13.66 -19.22 11.90
C ILE A 377 13.18 -18.60 10.58
N SER A 378 14.10 -18.10 9.74
CA SER A 378 13.73 -17.60 8.41
C SER A 378 13.71 -18.71 7.35
N PRO A 379 12.98 -18.52 6.22
CA PRO A 379 13.06 -19.46 5.09
C PRO A 379 14.48 -19.67 4.60
N GLU A 380 15.28 -18.61 4.56
CA GLU A 380 16.69 -18.65 4.15
C GLU A 380 17.54 -19.49 5.12
N GLU A 381 17.25 -19.45 6.42
CA GLU A 381 17.93 -20.30 7.42
C GLU A 381 17.57 -21.76 7.24
N VAL A 382 16.30 -22.09 7.01
CA VAL A 382 15.86 -23.48 6.71
C VAL A 382 16.61 -24.01 5.49
N LEU A 383 16.60 -23.27 4.37
CA LEU A 383 17.28 -23.69 3.14
C LEU A 383 18.80 -23.76 3.32
N SER A 384 19.40 -22.84 4.08
CA SER A 384 20.83 -22.87 4.39
C SER A 384 21.21 -24.10 5.21
N GLY A 385 20.37 -24.47 6.18
CA GLY A 385 20.54 -25.67 6.98
C GLY A 385 20.45 -26.96 6.16
N LEU A 386 19.47 -27.05 5.25
CA LEU A 386 19.33 -28.19 4.32
C LEU A 386 20.55 -28.33 3.38
N LEU A 387 21.13 -27.21 2.97
CA LEU A 387 22.33 -27.17 2.13
C LEU A 387 23.63 -27.47 2.89
N SER A 388 23.62 -27.41 4.21
CA SER A 388 24.80 -27.64 5.07
C SER A 388 25.22 -29.11 5.02
N SER A 389 26.53 -29.33 4.96
CA SER A 389 27.08 -30.70 5.03
C SER A 389 26.77 -31.42 6.34
N LYS A 390 26.61 -30.67 7.42
CA LYS A 390 26.29 -31.21 8.76
C LYS A 390 24.78 -31.41 8.98
N GLY A 391 23.91 -30.91 8.06
CA GLY A 391 22.47 -30.98 8.23
C GLY A 391 22.00 -30.33 9.53
N HIS A 392 22.58 -29.19 9.89
CA HIS A 392 22.35 -28.54 11.18
C HIS A 392 21.70 -27.17 10.96
N LEU A 393 20.58 -26.98 11.62
CA LEU A 393 19.96 -25.65 11.77
C LEU A 393 20.52 -25.03 13.05
N SER A 394 21.20 -23.91 12.95
CA SER A 394 21.69 -23.17 14.12
C SER A 394 20.51 -22.42 14.73
N THR A 395 19.77 -23.06 15.63
CA THR A 395 18.56 -22.48 16.26
C THR A 395 18.84 -21.60 17.47
N ALA A 396 20.03 -21.63 18.04
CA ALA A 396 20.28 -21.01 19.34
C ALA A 396 21.75 -20.65 19.63
N ASP A 397 22.60 -20.56 18.62
CA ASP A 397 23.90 -19.97 18.88
C ASP A 397 23.73 -18.48 19.15
N ASN A 398 24.12 -18.03 20.35
CA ASN A 398 24.33 -16.63 20.71
C ASN A 398 25.43 -15.97 19.84
N SER A 399 25.58 -16.45 18.62
CA SER A 399 26.52 -15.92 17.64
C SER A 399 26.10 -14.52 17.26
N PRO A 400 27.01 -13.56 17.20
CA PRO A 400 26.72 -12.24 16.65
C PRO A 400 26.06 -12.37 15.28
N THR A 401 25.06 -11.57 15.00
CA THR A 401 24.25 -11.62 13.77
C THR A 401 25.05 -11.61 12.47
N HIS A 402 26.28 -11.07 12.48
CA HIS A 402 27.21 -11.04 11.36
C HIS A 402 27.89 -12.40 11.06
N LEU A 403 27.77 -13.38 11.94
CA LEU A 403 28.33 -14.72 11.72
C LEU A 403 27.29 -15.75 11.21
N SER A 404 26.03 -15.34 11.04
CA SER A 404 24.96 -16.17 10.50
C SER A 404 25.34 -16.74 9.11
N PRO A 405 25.07 -18.05 8.84
CA PRO A 405 25.25 -18.62 7.50
C PRO A 405 24.52 -17.82 6.41
N VAL A 406 23.34 -17.26 6.72
CA VAL A 406 22.57 -16.43 5.79
C VAL A 406 23.28 -15.10 5.50
N TYR A 407 23.90 -14.46 6.49
CA TYR A 407 24.75 -13.29 6.29
C TYR A 407 25.87 -13.56 5.27
N HIS A 408 26.59 -14.68 5.43
CA HIS A 408 27.66 -15.03 4.50
C HIS A 408 27.13 -15.32 3.09
N ARG A 409 25.93 -15.91 2.96
CA ARG A 409 25.29 -16.13 1.67
C ARG A 409 24.84 -14.82 1.04
N ALA A 410 24.25 -13.90 1.81
CA ALA A 410 23.87 -12.58 1.36
C ALA A 410 25.08 -11.78 0.84
N ARG A 411 26.19 -11.79 1.59
CA ARG A 411 27.45 -11.18 1.19
C ARG A 411 27.98 -11.79 -0.11
N LYS A 412 28.01 -13.13 -0.23
CA LYS A 412 28.44 -13.82 -1.47
C LYS A 412 27.52 -13.47 -2.66
N CYS A 413 26.22 -13.35 -2.42
CA CYS A 413 25.26 -12.92 -3.45
C CYS A 413 25.61 -11.54 -3.99
N PHE A 414 25.89 -10.58 -3.10
CA PHE A 414 26.36 -9.23 -3.45
C PHE A 414 27.69 -9.28 -4.21
N GLU A 415 28.71 -9.97 -3.67
CA GLU A 415 30.05 -10.05 -4.26
C GLU A 415 30.04 -10.65 -5.67
N ARG A 416 29.14 -11.60 -5.94
CA ARG A 416 28.96 -12.17 -7.30
C ARG A 416 28.27 -11.20 -8.25
N ALA A 417 27.33 -10.41 -7.76
CA ALA A 417 26.57 -9.47 -8.61
C ALA A 417 27.36 -8.22 -8.95
N VAL A 418 28.14 -7.68 -8.02
CA VAL A 418 28.87 -6.41 -8.16
C VAL A 418 30.33 -6.63 -8.54
N ASN A 419 30.93 -7.75 -8.12
CA ASN A 419 32.34 -8.09 -8.28
C ASN A 419 33.31 -6.94 -7.91
N PRO A 420 33.22 -6.37 -6.69
CA PRO A 420 33.97 -5.20 -6.32
C PRO A 420 35.46 -5.53 -6.05
N GLU A 421 36.37 -4.61 -6.34
CA GLU A 421 37.82 -4.75 -6.03
C GLU A 421 38.02 -4.91 -4.51
N ASN A 422 37.44 -4.01 -3.72
CA ASN A 422 37.50 -4.09 -2.26
C ASN A 422 36.15 -4.61 -1.72
N LYS A 423 36.05 -5.92 -1.58
CA LYS A 423 34.80 -6.61 -1.19
C LYS A 423 34.26 -6.17 0.18
N THR A 424 35.17 -5.94 1.14
CA THR A 424 34.75 -5.60 2.52
C THR A 424 34.22 -4.17 2.62
N ALA A 425 34.91 -3.20 2.02
CA ALA A 425 34.47 -1.82 2.02
C ALA A 425 33.18 -1.63 1.21
N ALA A 426 33.08 -2.26 0.02
CA ALA A 426 31.90 -2.19 -0.82
C ALA A 426 30.67 -2.81 -0.12
N TRP A 427 30.85 -3.95 0.57
CA TRP A 427 29.76 -4.56 1.33
C TRP A 427 29.30 -3.67 2.50
N ALA A 428 30.24 -3.09 3.27
CA ALA A 428 29.91 -2.18 4.36
C ALA A 428 29.13 -0.96 3.86
N GLN A 429 29.54 -0.40 2.71
CA GLN A 429 28.84 0.72 2.08
C GLN A 429 27.43 0.32 1.58
N ALA A 430 27.27 -0.86 1.01
CA ALA A 430 25.99 -1.38 0.56
C ALA A 430 25.03 -1.56 1.74
N LEU A 431 25.51 -2.09 2.86
CA LEU A 431 24.71 -2.21 4.10
C LEU A 431 24.32 -0.85 4.68
N GLN A 432 25.24 0.12 4.67
CA GLN A 432 24.96 1.46 5.15
C GLN A 432 23.90 2.18 4.30
N ARG A 433 23.96 2.03 2.98
CA ARG A 433 22.95 2.57 2.05
C ARG A 433 21.63 1.80 2.12
N GLY A 434 21.68 0.51 2.41
CA GLY A 434 20.54 -0.40 2.37
C GLY A 434 20.24 -0.95 0.97
N TYR A 435 20.94 -0.51 -0.07
CA TYR A 435 20.74 -0.96 -1.46
C TYR A 435 22.04 -0.84 -2.28
N SER A 436 22.05 -1.48 -3.46
CA SER A 436 23.14 -1.37 -4.45
C SER A 436 22.59 -0.99 -5.82
N GLU A 437 22.97 0.17 -6.33
CA GLU A 437 22.55 0.67 -7.65
C GLU A 437 23.16 -0.20 -8.79
N GLU A 438 24.34 -0.73 -8.57
CA GLU A 438 25.13 -1.53 -9.52
C GLU A 438 24.44 -2.85 -9.91
N THR A 439 23.49 -3.29 -9.11
CA THR A 439 22.73 -4.53 -9.35
C THR A 439 21.43 -4.30 -10.13
N ALA A 440 21.14 -3.06 -10.52
CA ALA A 440 19.97 -2.72 -11.31
C ALA A 440 19.95 -3.50 -12.64
N TYR A 441 18.75 -3.85 -13.08
CA TYR A 441 18.59 -4.49 -14.38
C TYR A 441 19.05 -3.57 -15.52
N ALA A 442 19.83 -4.13 -16.44
CA ALA A 442 20.22 -3.41 -17.64
C ALA A 442 19.01 -3.17 -18.56
N PRO A 443 18.89 -2.00 -19.18
CA PRO A 443 17.88 -1.79 -20.20
C PRO A 443 18.15 -2.67 -21.44
N LEU A 444 17.07 -3.04 -22.16
CA LEU A 444 17.22 -3.58 -23.51
C LEU A 444 17.82 -2.53 -24.43
N SER A 445 18.59 -2.99 -25.41
CA SER A 445 19.06 -2.09 -26.48
C SER A 445 17.89 -1.66 -27.38
N PRO A 446 17.99 -0.51 -28.08
CA PRO A 446 16.95 -0.06 -29.01
C PRO A 446 16.58 -1.11 -30.08
N GLN A 447 17.57 -1.90 -30.53
CA GLN A 447 17.36 -2.98 -31.49
C GLN A 447 16.54 -4.13 -30.89
N GLU A 448 16.84 -4.55 -29.65
CA GLU A 448 16.08 -5.58 -28.94
C GLU A 448 14.65 -5.11 -28.64
N GLU A 449 14.45 -3.85 -28.23
CA GLU A 449 13.12 -3.26 -28.01
C GLU A 449 12.30 -3.23 -29.30
N THR A 450 12.90 -2.84 -30.43
CA THR A 450 12.24 -2.81 -31.75
C THR A 450 11.88 -4.22 -32.21
N ALA A 451 12.79 -5.18 -32.07
CA ALA A 451 12.55 -6.57 -32.44
C ALA A 451 11.39 -7.16 -31.62
N LEU A 452 11.39 -6.92 -30.32
CA LEU A 452 10.31 -7.39 -29.43
C LEU A 452 8.96 -6.74 -29.76
N GLY A 453 8.96 -5.42 -30.01
CA GLY A 453 7.73 -4.70 -30.42
C GLY A 453 7.19 -5.22 -31.75
N THR A 454 8.05 -5.54 -32.71
CA THR A 454 7.65 -6.15 -33.99
C THR A 454 7.04 -7.52 -33.78
N ALA A 455 7.68 -8.36 -32.97
CA ALA A 455 7.18 -9.70 -32.64
C ALA A 455 5.80 -9.63 -31.96
N MET A 456 5.62 -8.69 -31.01
CA MET A 456 4.33 -8.47 -30.34
C MET A 456 3.24 -8.07 -31.33
N MET A 457 3.53 -7.20 -32.29
CA MET A 457 2.56 -6.78 -33.29
C MET A 457 2.16 -7.92 -34.23
N GLN A 458 3.08 -8.84 -34.55
CA GLN A 458 2.85 -10.00 -35.43
C GLN A 458 2.12 -11.15 -34.72
N THR A 459 2.31 -11.33 -33.43
CA THR A 459 1.64 -12.39 -32.66
C THR A 459 0.13 -12.22 -32.75
N PRO A 460 -0.65 -13.22 -33.21
CA PRO A 460 -2.10 -13.12 -33.18
C PRO A 460 -2.60 -12.81 -31.76
N ALA A 461 -3.54 -11.88 -31.63
CA ALA A 461 -4.23 -11.74 -30.35
C ALA A 461 -4.93 -13.07 -30.06
N ALA A 462 -4.72 -13.63 -28.87
CA ALA A 462 -5.45 -14.80 -28.47
C ALA A 462 -6.95 -14.55 -28.67
N PRO A 463 -7.71 -15.49 -29.24
CA PRO A 463 -9.14 -15.31 -29.36
C PRO A 463 -9.70 -15.14 -27.94
N PHE A 464 -10.44 -14.05 -27.70
CA PHE A 464 -11.09 -13.79 -26.42
C PHE A 464 -12.22 -14.83 -26.17
N GLY A 465 -11.84 -16.11 -26.24
CA GLY A 465 -12.74 -17.24 -26.10
C GLY A 465 -13.14 -17.45 -24.63
N GLY A 466 -14.36 -17.10 -24.31
CA GLY A 466 -15.00 -17.55 -23.06
C GLY A 466 -15.35 -16.48 -22.03
N HIS A 467 -14.82 -15.27 -22.11
CA HIS A 467 -15.06 -14.22 -21.11
C HIS A 467 -16.36 -13.41 -21.32
N GLY A 468 -17.22 -13.82 -22.24
CA GLY A 468 -18.51 -13.20 -22.47
C GLY A 468 -19.67 -14.17 -22.26
N LYS A 469 -19.66 -14.97 -21.18
CA LYS A 469 -20.87 -15.70 -20.81
C LYS A 469 -21.94 -14.68 -20.46
N LYS A 470 -23.05 -14.67 -21.22
CA LYS A 470 -24.23 -13.88 -20.86
C LYS A 470 -24.60 -14.22 -19.42
N LEU A 471 -24.40 -13.28 -18.51
CA LEU A 471 -25.03 -13.38 -17.21
C LEU A 471 -26.54 -13.49 -17.42
N GLY A 472 -27.17 -14.51 -16.84
CA GLY A 472 -28.63 -14.64 -16.86
C GLY A 472 -29.28 -13.37 -16.31
N THR A 473 -30.48 -13.06 -16.81
CA THR A 473 -31.26 -11.93 -16.29
C THR A 473 -31.40 -12.01 -14.77
N GLY A 474 -30.88 -11.00 -14.07
CA GLY A 474 -30.91 -10.91 -12.60
C GLY A 474 -29.62 -11.39 -11.90
N MET A 475 -28.66 -11.94 -12.61
CA MET A 475 -27.35 -12.32 -12.02
C MET A 475 -26.43 -11.11 -11.84
N LEU A 476 -25.57 -11.16 -10.83
CA LEU A 476 -24.57 -10.17 -10.51
C LEU A 476 -23.18 -10.70 -10.84
N GLU A 477 -22.34 -9.84 -11.38
CA GLU A 477 -20.92 -10.14 -11.57
C GLU A 477 -20.17 -9.96 -10.25
N LEU A 478 -19.21 -10.83 -9.95
CA LEU A 478 -18.32 -10.68 -8.80
C LEU A 478 -16.91 -10.39 -9.27
N GLN A 479 -16.29 -9.41 -8.62
CA GLN A 479 -14.88 -9.11 -8.77
C GLN A 479 -14.20 -9.22 -7.41
N PHE A 480 -13.05 -9.87 -7.36
CA PHE A 480 -12.25 -9.99 -6.15
C PHE A 480 -11.09 -9.02 -6.18
N ARG A 481 -10.73 -8.50 -5.01
CA ARG A 481 -9.54 -7.66 -4.82
C ARG A 481 -8.83 -8.01 -3.53
N ALA A 482 -7.53 -7.77 -3.46
CA ALA A 482 -6.85 -7.71 -2.17
C ALA A 482 -7.45 -6.57 -1.33
N ASP A 483 -7.66 -6.81 -0.04
CA ASP A 483 -8.09 -5.76 0.89
C ASP A 483 -7.00 -4.71 1.07
N TYR A 484 -7.38 -3.44 1.14
CA TYR A 484 -6.40 -2.34 1.30
C TYR A 484 -5.66 -2.36 2.63
N SER A 485 -6.30 -2.90 3.67
CA SER A 485 -5.73 -2.96 5.02
C SER A 485 -5.10 -4.32 5.29
N ILE A 486 -5.84 -5.40 5.17
CA ILE A 486 -5.35 -6.75 5.55
C ILE A 486 -4.75 -7.55 4.39
N GLY A 487 -4.76 -6.99 3.17
CA GLY A 487 -4.19 -7.63 1.98
C GLY A 487 -4.97 -8.89 1.56
N ASP A 488 -4.27 -9.99 1.43
CA ASP A 488 -4.81 -11.33 1.19
C ASP A 488 -5.18 -12.08 2.48
N GLY A 489 -5.16 -11.40 3.62
CA GLY A 489 -5.38 -11.96 4.94
C GLY A 489 -4.11 -12.13 5.78
N ARG A 490 -2.92 -11.89 5.20
CA ARG A 490 -1.65 -12.00 5.93
C ARG A 490 -1.56 -11.05 7.13
N TRP A 491 -2.24 -9.91 7.09
CA TRP A 491 -2.30 -8.93 8.20
C TRP A 491 -3.60 -8.98 8.99
N LYS A 492 -4.41 -10.03 8.84
CA LYS A 492 -5.69 -10.16 9.58
C LYS A 492 -5.53 -10.19 11.11
N ARG A 493 -4.36 -10.58 11.62
CA ARG A 493 -4.06 -10.59 13.07
C ARG A 493 -3.53 -9.24 13.56
N ASN A 494 -3.10 -8.36 12.66
CA ASN A 494 -2.58 -7.04 13.03
C ASN A 494 -3.74 -6.09 13.37
N ALA A 495 -3.88 -5.77 14.65
CA ALA A 495 -4.99 -4.93 15.11
C ALA A 495 -4.93 -3.49 14.58
N TRP A 496 -3.75 -2.94 14.25
CA TRP A 496 -3.66 -1.63 13.62
C TRP A 496 -4.20 -1.66 12.19
N MET A 497 -3.96 -2.74 11.47
CA MET A 497 -4.49 -2.91 10.10
C MET A 497 -5.98 -3.21 10.10
N GLN A 498 -6.48 -3.99 11.06
CA GLN A 498 -7.92 -4.22 11.24
C GLN A 498 -8.68 -2.94 11.58
N GLU A 499 -8.09 -2.08 12.41
CA GLU A 499 -8.69 -0.81 12.83
C GLU A 499 -8.51 0.30 11.78
N CYS A 500 -7.63 0.10 10.79
CA CYS A 500 -7.40 1.00 9.68
C CYS A 500 -8.59 0.95 8.71
N PRO A 501 -9.31 2.05 8.47
CA PRO A 501 -10.46 2.03 7.57
C PRO A 501 -10.06 1.73 6.13
N ASP A 502 -10.88 0.98 5.41
CA ASP A 502 -10.74 0.86 3.96
C ASP A 502 -10.80 2.26 3.32
N PRO A 503 -9.85 2.62 2.46
CA PRO A 503 -9.74 3.99 1.94
C PRO A 503 -10.90 4.41 1.04
N ILE A 504 -11.69 3.47 0.52
CA ILE A 504 -12.85 3.76 -0.34
C ILE A 504 -14.14 3.67 0.47
N THR A 505 -14.40 2.54 1.13
CA THR A 505 -15.67 2.29 1.84
C THR A 505 -15.70 2.91 3.24
N GLY A 506 -14.55 3.09 3.87
CA GLY A 506 -14.43 3.59 5.25
C GLY A 506 -14.70 2.57 6.34
N VAL A 507 -14.99 1.35 5.98
CA VAL A 507 -15.25 0.28 6.94
C VAL A 507 -13.95 -0.26 7.51
N SER A 508 -13.97 -0.62 8.80
CA SER A 508 -12.89 -1.30 9.50
C SER A 508 -13.43 -2.53 10.22
N TRP A 509 -12.58 -3.50 10.54
CA TRP A 509 -12.94 -4.74 11.26
C TRP A 509 -13.90 -5.68 10.54
N ALA A 510 -14.23 -5.45 9.28
CA ALA A 510 -15.18 -6.27 8.53
C ALA A 510 -14.91 -6.24 7.02
N ALA A 511 -15.33 -7.28 6.30
CA ALA A 511 -15.33 -7.33 4.86
C ALA A 511 -16.31 -6.30 4.28
N SER A 512 -15.82 -5.34 3.52
CA SER A 512 -16.65 -4.31 2.87
C SER A 512 -16.65 -4.48 1.36
N ALA A 513 -17.83 -4.74 0.79
CA ALA A 513 -18.02 -4.89 -0.64
C ALA A 513 -18.52 -3.58 -1.26
N GLN A 514 -17.90 -3.18 -2.37
CA GLN A 514 -18.38 -2.02 -3.14
C GLN A 514 -19.49 -2.46 -4.09
N VAL A 515 -20.50 -1.62 -4.23
CA VAL A 515 -21.61 -1.82 -5.15
C VAL A 515 -22.09 -0.45 -5.67
N SER A 516 -22.65 -0.38 -6.88
CA SER A 516 -23.24 0.87 -7.36
C SER A 516 -24.47 1.25 -6.55
N PRO A 517 -24.78 2.56 -6.38
CA PRO A 517 -26.02 2.99 -5.70
C PRO A 517 -27.27 2.39 -6.34
N ALA A 518 -27.34 2.29 -7.67
CA ALA A 518 -28.49 1.70 -8.37
C ALA A 518 -28.63 0.20 -8.08
N THR A 519 -27.54 -0.55 -8.12
CA THR A 519 -27.55 -1.97 -7.74
C THR A 519 -27.88 -2.17 -6.27
N PHE A 520 -27.35 -1.32 -5.39
CA PHE A 520 -27.61 -1.35 -3.95
C PHE A 520 -29.10 -1.19 -3.63
N LEU A 521 -29.76 -0.20 -4.24
CA LEU A 521 -31.21 0.02 -4.09
C LEU A 521 -32.03 -1.17 -4.60
N ARG A 522 -31.63 -1.73 -5.76
CA ARG A 522 -32.29 -2.93 -6.31
C ARG A 522 -32.16 -4.15 -5.39
N LEU A 523 -31.06 -4.29 -4.68
CA LEU A 523 -30.85 -5.34 -3.67
C LEU A 523 -31.59 -5.06 -2.35
N GLY A 524 -32.34 -3.96 -2.29
CA GLY A 524 -33.15 -3.56 -1.15
C GLY A 524 -32.39 -2.75 -0.11
N GLY A 525 -31.28 -2.13 -0.49
CA GLY A 525 -30.62 -1.10 0.29
C GLY A 525 -31.48 0.14 0.46
N SER A 526 -31.16 0.98 1.42
CA SER A 526 -31.83 2.25 1.69
C SER A 526 -30.80 3.34 1.94
N ASP A 527 -31.24 4.60 1.90
CA ASP A 527 -30.38 5.76 2.16
C ASP A 527 -29.81 5.82 3.59
N SER A 528 -30.16 4.86 4.44
CA SER A 528 -29.68 4.79 5.83
C SER A 528 -28.24 4.33 5.99
N GLY A 529 -27.53 4.00 4.89
CA GLY A 529 -26.11 3.62 4.91
C GLY A 529 -25.84 2.18 4.47
N PRO A 530 -24.63 1.66 4.71
CA PRO A 530 -24.23 0.31 4.34
C PRO A 530 -25.18 -0.78 4.88
N MET A 531 -25.34 -1.86 4.11
CA MET A 531 -26.25 -2.96 4.43
C MET A 531 -25.47 -4.25 4.70
N HIS A 532 -25.78 -4.94 5.79
CA HIS A 532 -25.30 -6.30 6.05
C HIS A 532 -26.05 -7.30 5.18
N CYS A 533 -25.32 -8.16 4.51
CA CYS A 533 -25.87 -9.19 3.63
C CYS A 533 -25.16 -10.52 3.82
N THR A 534 -25.87 -11.60 3.54
CA THR A 534 -25.30 -12.93 3.38
C THR A 534 -25.16 -13.22 1.90
N LEU A 535 -23.93 -13.40 1.44
CA LEU A 535 -23.64 -13.90 0.11
C LEU A 535 -23.66 -15.42 0.13
N THR A 536 -24.57 -16.02 -0.65
CA THR A 536 -24.69 -17.46 -0.75
C THR A 536 -24.13 -17.95 -2.07
N ALA A 537 -23.12 -18.81 -2.01
CA ALA A 537 -22.59 -19.56 -3.14
C ALA A 537 -22.93 -21.05 -2.96
N PRO A 538 -22.86 -21.89 -4.03
CA PRO A 538 -23.28 -23.30 -3.97
C PRO A 538 -22.69 -24.14 -2.83
N ALA A 539 -21.53 -23.71 -2.30
CA ALA A 539 -20.83 -24.47 -1.26
C ALA A 539 -20.41 -23.62 -0.05
N THR A 540 -20.79 -22.34 0.02
CA THR A 540 -20.39 -21.49 1.14
C THR A 540 -21.35 -20.31 1.32
N GLN A 541 -21.44 -19.82 2.53
CA GLN A 541 -22.15 -18.60 2.88
C GLN A 541 -21.19 -17.68 3.61
N MET A 542 -21.27 -16.37 3.32
CA MET A 542 -20.48 -15.38 4.02
C MET A 542 -21.25 -14.10 4.29
N GLU A 543 -20.91 -13.45 5.37
CA GLU A 543 -21.43 -12.14 5.72
C GLU A 543 -20.53 -11.05 5.14
N VAL A 544 -21.13 -10.07 4.48
CA VAL A 544 -20.45 -8.92 3.92
C VAL A 544 -21.23 -7.64 4.19
N ILE A 545 -20.52 -6.53 4.26
CA ILE A 545 -21.14 -5.20 4.33
C ILE A 545 -21.15 -4.62 2.92
N LEU A 546 -22.32 -4.45 2.33
CA LEU A 546 -22.49 -3.77 1.04
C LEU A 546 -22.44 -2.26 1.25
N CYS A 547 -21.53 -1.61 0.57
CA CYS A 547 -21.31 -0.17 0.60
C CYS A 547 -21.68 0.44 -0.76
N PRO A 548 -22.69 1.30 -0.84
CA PRO A 548 -23.00 2.01 -2.08
C PRO A 548 -21.92 3.05 -2.36
N ILE A 549 -21.16 2.84 -3.43
CA ILE A 549 -20.07 3.71 -3.84
C ILE A 549 -20.42 4.31 -5.21
N PRO A 550 -20.53 5.65 -5.33
CA PRO A 550 -20.71 6.29 -6.60
C PRO A 550 -19.62 5.92 -7.60
N GLY A 551 -20.00 5.69 -8.85
CA GLY A 551 -19.05 5.34 -9.91
C GLY A 551 -18.66 3.87 -10.01
N VAL A 552 -19.15 2.98 -9.16
CA VAL A 552 -19.06 1.53 -9.37
C VAL A 552 -19.98 1.12 -10.52
N ALA A 553 -19.55 0.19 -11.35
CA ALA A 553 -20.36 -0.33 -12.45
C ALA A 553 -21.62 -1.06 -11.93
N ASP A 554 -22.74 -0.93 -12.65
CA ASP A 554 -23.98 -1.59 -12.28
C ASP A 554 -23.86 -3.12 -12.45
N ASN A 555 -24.63 -3.84 -11.61
CA ASN A 555 -24.65 -5.31 -11.55
C ASN A 555 -23.32 -5.96 -11.16
N LEU A 556 -22.45 -5.21 -10.52
CA LEU A 556 -21.14 -5.67 -10.06
C LEU A 556 -21.04 -5.55 -8.54
N ILE A 557 -20.50 -6.58 -7.91
CA ILE A 557 -20.10 -6.58 -6.49
C ILE A 557 -18.60 -6.82 -6.40
N ILE A 558 -17.89 -5.94 -5.70
CA ILE A 558 -16.45 -6.06 -5.51
C ILE A 558 -16.20 -6.53 -4.08
N LEU A 559 -15.61 -7.72 -3.93
CA LEU A 559 -15.36 -8.38 -2.65
C LEU A 559 -13.86 -8.27 -2.28
N PRO A 560 -13.54 -7.84 -1.04
CA PRO A 560 -12.18 -7.89 -0.54
C PRO A 560 -11.83 -9.32 -0.13
N LEU A 561 -10.64 -9.80 -0.49
CA LEU A 561 -10.05 -11.05 0.00
C LEU A 561 -9.52 -10.89 1.43
N GLY A 562 -9.11 -11.99 2.06
CA GLY A 562 -8.48 -11.99 3.37
C GLY A 562 -9.41 -12.24 4.55
N TYR A 563 -10.71 -12.28 4.33
CA TYR A 563 -11.74 -12.56 5.35
C TYR A 563 -12.24 -14.01 5.31
N GLY A 564 -11.33 -14.98 5.36
CA GLY A 564 -11.65 -16.40 5.44
C GLY A 564 -12.48 -16.91 4.26
N GLY A 565 -13.79 -17.14 4.48
CA GLY A 565 -14.69 -17.72 3.47
C GLY A 565 -14.71 -17.03 2.10
N ILE A 566 -14.26 -15.78 1.99
CA ILE A 566 -14.18 -15.06 0.71
C ILE A 566 -13.12 -15.66 -0.20
N ASN A 567 -11.99 -16.08 0.35
CA ASN A 567 -10.92 -16.70 -0.43
C ASN A 567 -11.42 -18.00 -1.09
N HIS A 568 -12.21 -18.80 -0.37
CA HIS A 568 -12.84 -20.00 -0.93
C HIS A 568 -13.81 -19.72 -2.08
N VAL A 569 -14.47 -18.58 -2.07
CA VAL A 569 -15.36 -18.17 -3.17
C VAL A 569 -14.53 -17.78 -4.39
N ALA A 570 -13.39 -17.10 -4.20
CA ALA A 570 -12.52 -16.66 -5.29
C ALA A 570 -11.95 -17.82 -6.10
N GLU A 571 -11.49 -18.90 -5.44
CA GLU A 571 -10.91 -20.08 -6.14
C GLU A 571 -11.89 -20.84 -7.04
N ARG A 572 -13.17 -20.83 -6.70
CA ARG A 572 -14.17 -21.61 -7.44
C ARG A 572 -14.71 -20.92 -8.67
N GLN A 573 -14.29 -19.68 -8.94
CA GLN A 573 -14.94 -18.85 -9.98
C GLN A 573 -14.33 -18.89 -11.36
N GLU A 574 -13.27 -19.59 -11.62
CA GLU A 574 -12.77 -19.69 -12.99
C GLU A 574 -13.81 -20.15 -14.03
N ASN A 575 -14.95 -20.72 -13.59
CA ASN A 575 -15.91 -21.36 -14.49
C ASN A 575 -17.41 -21.10 -14.27
N SER A 576 -17.86 -20.31 -13.31
CA SER A 576 -19.33 -20.17 -13.09
C SER A 576 -19.77 -18.74 -12.78
N GLY A 577 -20.48 -18.14 -13.72
CA GLY A 577 -21.08 -16.83 -13.54
C GLY A 577 -22.31 -16.87 -12.63
N GLY A 578 -22.34 -16.05 -11.62
CA GLY A 578 -23.50 -15.62 -10.87
C GLY A 578 -23.74 -16.29 -9.52
N TYR A 579 -23.93 -15.44 -8.53
CA TYR A 579 -24.34 -15.81 -7.17
C TYR A 579 -25.68 -15.19 -6.82
N GLU A 580 -26.47 -15.89 -6.01
CA GLU A 580 -27.70 -15.36 -5.43
C GLU A 580 -27.36 -14.63 -4.13
N LEU A 581 -27.68 -13.34 -4.05
CA LEU A 581 -27.55 -12.54 -2.85
C LEU A 581 -28.85 -12.60 -2.06
N ARG A 582 -28.82 -13.12 -0.84
CA ARG A 582 -29.95 -13.11 0.08
C ARG A 582 -29.80 -11.97 1.09
N ARG A 583 -30.89 -11.23 1.27
CA ARG A 583 -31.00 -10.14 2.22
C ARG A 583 -31.29 -10.69 3.62
N GLN A 584 -30.46 -10.36 4.59
CA GLN A 584 -30.77 -10.50 6.00
C GLN A 584 -30.94 -9.09 6.59
N VAL A 585 -32.17 -8.74 6.95
CA VAL A 585 -32.47 -7.44 7.56
C VAL A 585 -32.42 -7.62 9.06
N GLU A 586 -31.25 -7.45 9.63
CA GLU A 586 -31.16 -7.11 11.05
C GLU A 586 -30.85 -5.63 11.16
N LYS A 587 -31.53 -4.94 12.11
CA LYS A 587 -31.16 -3.59 12.52
C LYS A 587 -29.77 -3.64 13.14
N THR A 588 -28.75 -3.49 12.33
CA THR A 588 -27.38 -3.42 12.81
C THR A 588 -26.89 -1.99 12.75
N GLU A 589 -26.41 -1.53 13.88
CA GLU A 589 -25.65 -0.28 13.97
C GLU A 589 -24.49 -0.35 12.99
N ALA A 590 -24.38 0.66 12.10
CA ALA A 590 -23.35 0.73 11.08
C ALA A 590 -21.98 0.80 11.74
N TYR A 591 -21.17 -0.25 11.56
CA TYR A 591 -19.79 -0.28 12.02
C TYR A 591 -18.93 0.61 11.14
N GLY A 592 -18.27 1.61 11.73
CA GLY A 592 -17.22 2.38 11.11
C GLY A 592 -17.59 3.64 10.34
N ILE A 593 -18.86 4.04 10.33
CA ILE A 593 -19.24 5.39 9.90
C ILE A 593 -18.97 6.33 11.08
N ALA A 594 -18.01 7.23 10.90
CA ALA A 594 -17.68 8.19 11.94
C ALA A 594 -18.90 9.02 12.31
N PRO A 595 -19.14 9.29 13.61
CA PRO A 595 -20.33 10.00 14.09
C PRO A 595 -20.37 11.48 13.71
N GLU A 596 -19.63 11.89 12.74
CA GLU A 596 -19.28 13.29 12.45
C GLU A 596 -20.02 13.88 11.26
N GLN A 597 -21.19 13.33 10.91
CA GLN A 597 -22.07 13.82 9.85
C GLN A 597 -22.39 15.32 9.93
N ILE A 598 -22.35 15.94 11.13
CA ILE A 598 -22.58 17.38 11.28
C ILE A 598 -21.38 18.21 10.80
N ALA A 599 -20.16 17.73 11.04
CA ALA A 599 -18.94 18.35 10.49
C ALA A 599 -18.78 18.06 8.99
N LEU A 600 -19.26 16.91 8.53
CA LEU A 600 -19.31 16.50 7.14
C LEU A 600 -20.21 17.42 6.29
N ALA A 601 -21.37 17.86 6.79
CA ALA A 601 -22.25 18.75 6.03
C ALA A 601 -21.59 20.12 5.77
N ALA A 602 -20.95 20.71 6.78
CA ALA A 602 -20.26 22.00 6.62
C ALA A 602 -19.00 21.90 5.75
N LEU A 603 -18.32 20.76 5.74
CA LEU A 603 -17.20 20.45 4.86
C LEU A 603 -17.67 20.13 3.44
N ARG A 604 -18.81 19.45 3.29
CA ARG A 604 -19.41 19.13 1.99
C ARG A 604 -19.77 20.37 1.19
N GLU A 605 -20.45 21.34 1.80
CA GLU A 605 -20.74 22.64 1.16
C GLU A 605 -19.47 23.34 0.67
N ARG A 606 -18.34 23.18 1.38
CA ARG A 606 -17.08 23.80 0.99
C ARG A 606 -16.24 22.96 0.03
N THR A 607 -16.36 21.64 0.10
CA THR A 607 -15.73 20.76 -0.89
C THR A 607 -16.40 20.94 -2.25
N GLU A 608 -17.70 21.17 -2.30
CA GLU A 608 -18.41 21.58 -3.52
C GLU A 608 -17.94 22.96 -4.00
N ALA A 609 -17.76 23.93 -3.12
CA ALA A 609 -17.14 25.23 -3.44
C ALA A 609 -15.65 25.10 -3.84
N ILE A 610 -14.94 24.14 -3.32
CA ILE A 610 -13.54 23.79 -3.66
C ILE A 610 -13.48 23.05 -5.02
N GLN A 611 -14.49 22.29 -5.39
CA GLN A 611 -14.57 21.61 -6.69
C GLN A 611 -14.96 22.55 -7.84
N SER A 612 -15.76 23.57 -7.53
CA SER A 612 -16.32 24.49 -8.52
C SER A 612 -15.31 25.33 -9.34
N PRO A 613 -14.16 25.79 -8.81
CA PRO A 613 -13.25 26.65 -9.58
C PRO A 613 -12.17 25.92 -10.36
N VAL A 614 -12.04 24.61 -10.24
CA VAL A 614 -10.86 23.88 -10.76
C VAL A 614 -11.00 23.49 -12.23
N VAL A 615 -12.16 23.72 -12.80
CA VAL A 615 -12.55 23.14 -14.10
C VAL A 615 -12.35 24.10 -15.26
N GLN A 616 -11.89 25.33 -15.08
CA GLN A 616 -11.72 26.24 -16.22
C GLN A 616 -10.27 26.31 -16.73
N PRO A 617 -10.04 26.07 -18.02
CA PRO A 617 -8.76 26.36 -18.67
C PRO A 617 -8.69 27.86 -19.04
N ALA A 618 -9.05 28.75 -18.13
CA ALA A 618 -8.84 30.18 -18.27
C ALA A 618 -7.63 30.60 -17.44
N PRO A 619 -6.90 31.64 -17.79
CA PRO A 619 -5.80 32.10 -16.98
C PRO A 619 -6.32 32.34 -15.56
N PHE A 620 -5.70 31.68 -14.59
CA PHE A 620 -6.02 31.71 -13.17
C PHE A 620 -6.29 33.16 -12.70
N SER A 621 -7.53 33.60 -12.69
CA SER A 621 -7.97 34.73 -11.89
C SER A 621 -8.61 34.20 -10.61
N LEU A 622 -7.77 33.58 -9.79
CA LEU A 622 -8.12 33.35 -8.41
C LEU A 622 -8.04 34.70 -7.72
N HIS A 623 -9.18 35.19 -7.23
CA HIS A 623 -9.11 36.26 -6.23
C HIS A 623 -8.33 35.74 -5.03
N PRO A 624 -7.12 36.23 -4.77
CA PRO A 624 -6.39 35.86 -3.58
C PRO A 624 -7.13 36.46 -2.40
N GLY A 625 -7.90 35.66 -1.70
CA GLY A 625 -8.13 35.97 -0.31
C GLY A 625 -6.75 35.97 0.35
N PRO A 626 -6.32 37.05 1.01
CA PRO A 626 -4.97 37.09 1.56
C PRO A 626 -4.83 35.95 2.56
N SER A 627 -4.02 34.94 2.22
CA SER A 627 -3.46 34.03 3.20
C SER A 627 -2.52 34.87 4.08
N ARG A 628 -3.10 35.62 5.01
CA ARG A 628 -2.30 36.25 6.04
C ARG A 628 -1.82 35.14 6.96
N VAL A 629 -0.55 34.81 6.86
CA VAL A 629 0.16 34.18 7.98
C VAL A 629 -0.15 35.09 9.17
N PRO A 630 -0.91 34.64 10.19
CA PRO A 630 -1.21 35.50 11.33
C PRO A 630 0.13 35.95 11.92
N PRO A 631 0.30 37.20 12.22
CA PRO A 631 1.50 37.66 12.92
C PRO A 631 1.62 36.87 14.23
N PRO A 632 2.84 36.63 14.72
CA PRO A 632 3.02 35.99 16.02
C PRO A 632 2.27 36.82 17.08
N PRO A 633 1.74 36.18 18.14
CA PRO A 633 1.05 36.87 19.19
C PRO A 633 1.95 38.00 19.73
N PRO A 634 1.40 39.19 20.09
CA PRO A 634 2.21 40.29 20.57
C PRO A 634 3.04 39.86 21.80
N GLY A 635 4.35 40.10 21.78
CA GLY A 635 5.28 39.77 22.84
C GLY A 635 5.99 38.42 22.74
N ALA A 636 5.82 37.68 21.65
CA ALA A 636 6.59 36.47 21.42
C ALA A 636 7.77 36.77 20.50
N ASP A 637 8.97 36.83 21.05
CA ASP A 637 10.25 36.67 20.31
C ASP A 637 10.41 35.24 19.85
N ALA A 638 9.34 34.70 19.23
CA ALA A 638 9.29 33.30 18.83
C ALA A 638 10.14 33.09 17.59
N VAL A 639 11.20 32.34 17.75
CA VAL A 639 12.10 31.89 16.67
C VAL A 639 11.39 30.93 15.72
N TYR A 640 10.39 30.20 16.19
CA TYR A 640 9.63 29.20 15.42
C TYR A 640 8.11 29.43 15.52
N GLN A 641 7.43 29.21 14.40
CA GLN A 641 6.00 29.01 14.31
C GLN A 641 5.73 27.77 13.45
N TRP A 642 5.44 26.64 14.11
CA TRP A 642 5.25 25.36 13.45
C TRP A 642 3.89 25.28 12.78
N LYS A 643 3.87 25.06 11.48
CA LYS A 643 2.67 24.92 10.66
C LYS A 643 2.78 23.73 9.72
N MET A 644 1.63 23.35 9.15
CA MET A 644 1.52 22.24 8.20
C MET A 644 0.71 22.67 6.99
N ALA A 645 1.07 22.15 5.82
CA ALA A 645 0.29 22.23 4.61
C ALA A 645 0.06 20.81 4.06
N ILE A 646 -1.17 20.52 3.64
CA ILE A 646 -1.54 19.22 3.07
C ILE A 646 -2.05 19.43 1.65
N ASP A 647 -1.35 18.86 0.66
CA ASP A 647 -1.75 18.91 -0.73
C ASP A 647 -2.74 17.78 -1.05
N THR A 648 -4.00 18.12 -1.23
CA THR A 648 -5.05 17.15 -1.52
C THR A 648 -4.99 16.61 -2.94
N SER A 649 -4.30 17.27 -3.88
CA SER A 649 -4.01 16.71 -5.20
C SER A 649 -3.03 15.52 -5.13
N ARG A 650 -2.20 15.50 -4.09
CA ARG A 650 -1.18 14.47 -3.86
C ARG A 650 -1.65 13.37 -2.91
N CYS A 651 -2.66 13.67 -2.09
CA CYS A 651 -3.17 12.71 -1.11
C CYS A 651 -4.05 11.66 -1.79
N ILE A 652 -3.64 10.41 -1.78
CA ILE A 652 -4.39 9.26 -2.32
C ILE A 652 -5.25 8.54 -1.28
N GLY A 653 -5.30 9.00 -0.03
CA GLY A 653 -6.11 8.38 1.02
C GLY A 653 -5.58 7.04 1.56
N CYS A 654 -4.33 6.67 1.30
CA CYS A 654 -3.77 5.35 1.61
C CYS A 654 -3.57 5.01 3.10
N ASN A 655 -3.95 5.88 4.03
CA ASN A 655 -3.86 5.72 5.48
C ASN A 655 -2.44 5.53 6.06
N ALA A 656 -1.36 5.59 5.28
CA ALA A 656 0.00 5.43 5.78
C ALA A 656 0.34 6.44 6.89
N CYS A 657 -0.11 7.69 6.77
CA CYS A 657 0.06 8.73 7.78
C CYS A 657 -0.69 8.44 9.09
N MET A 658 -1.84 7.78 9.01
CA MET A 658 -2.66 7.39 10.15
C MET A 658 -1.94 6.31 10.98
N ILE A 659 -1.47 5.24 10.33
CA ILE A 659 -0.74 4.15 11.00
C ILE A 659 0.61 4.65 11.56
N ALA A 660 1.34 5.49 10.81
CA ALA A 660 2.58 6.10 11.31
C ALA A 660 2.36 6.98 12.53
N CYS A 661 1.26 7.75 12.56
CA CYS A 661 0.89 8.56 13.73
C CYS A 661 0.59 7.66 14.93
N ARG A 662 -0.09 6.53 14.72
CA ARG A 662 -0.42 5.54 15.75
C ARG A 662 0.85 4.93 16.35
N ALA A 663 1.77 4.49 15.50
CA ALA A 663 3.04 3.90 15.91
C ALA A 663 3.93 4.90 16.67
N GLU A 664 4.08 6.13 16.17
CA GLU A 664 4.95 7.16 16.77
C GLU A 664 4.41 7.69 18.09
N ASN A 665 3.08 7.85 18.20
CA ASN A 665 2.46 8.56 19.31
C ASN A 665 1.79 7.65 20.34
N ASN A 666 2.11 6.35 20.35
CA ASN A 666 1.54 5.37 21.30
C ASN A 666 0.01 5.39 21.33
N ILE A 667 -0.63 5.54 20.19
CA ILE A 667 -2.09 5.51 20.09
C ILE A 667 -2.55 4.06 20.25
N PRO A 668 -3.38 3.74 21.25
CA PRO A 668 -3.78 2.36 21.49
C PRO A 668 -4.81 1.87 20.47
N VAL A 669 -4.92 0.55 20.35
CA VAL A 669 -6.04 -0.13 19.70
C VAL A 669 -7.25 -0.05 20.62
N VAL A 670 -8.41 0.29 20.08
CA VAL A 670 -9.67 0.34 20.84
C VAL A 670 -10.54 -0.89 20.64
N GLY A 671 -10.39 -1.58 19.51
CA GLY A 671 -11.12 -2.78 19.16
C GLY A 671 -12.45 -2.51 18.46
N ARG A 672 -13.00 -3.57 17.85
CA ARG A 672 -14.21 -3.53 17.02
C ARG A 672 -15.39 -2.84 17.70
N ASP A 673 -15.72 -3.26 18.93
CA ASP A 673 -16.90 -2.74 19.65
C ASP A 673 -16.81 -1.24 19.98
N GLN A 674 -15.59 -0.76 20.27
CA GLN A 674 -15.38 0.66 20.56
C GLN A 674 -15.39 1.49 19.28
N MET A 675 -14.87 0.94 18.20
CA MET A 675 -14.97 1.56 16.86
C MET A 675 -16.44 1.72 16.45
N ALA A 676 -17.24 0.69 16.62
CA ALA A 676 -18.69 0.71 16.36
C ALA A 676 -19.44 1.79 17.16
N ARG A 677 -18.95 2.11 18.36
CA ARG A 677 -19.50 3.18 19.22
C ARG A 677 -18.90 4.56 18.92
N GLY A 678 -18.17 4.74 17.82
CA GLY A 678 -17.54 6.00 17.44
C GLY A 678 -16.39 6.45 18.36
N ARG A 679 -15.74 5.53 19.06
CA ARG A 679 -14.69 5.81 20.05
C ARG A 679 -13.27 5.61 19.51
N ALA A 680 -13.07 5.75 18.20
CA ALA A 680 -11.75 5.72 17.58
C ALA A 680 -10.80 6.74 18.24
N LEU A 681 -9.55 6.33 18.45
CA LEU A 681 -8.52 7.19 19.05
C LEU A 681 -7.52 7.76 18.03
N ASP A 682 -7.69 7.50 16.76
CA ASP A 682 -6.79 8.00 15.73
C ASP A 682 -6.72 9.53 15.75
N TRP A 683 -5.50 10.08 15.83
CA TRP A 683 -5.28 11.53 15.82
C TRP A 683 -5.41 12.14 14.43
N ILE A 684 -5.25 11.32 13.39
CA ILE A 684 -5.49 11.67 12.00
C ILE A 684 -6.59 10.74 11.49
N ARG A 685 -7.63 11.30 10.92
CA ARG A 685 -8.62 10.58 10.14
C ARG A 685 -8.54 11.07 8.70
N ILE A 686 -9.02 10.27 7.75
CA ILE A 686 -9.12 10.67 6.36
C ILE A 686 -10.60 10.78 6.00
N ASP A 687 -11.07 12.00 5.80
CA ASP A 687 -12.42 12.27 5.34
C ASP A 687 -12.47 12.11 3.82
N ARG A 688 -13.59 11.56 3.30
CA ARG A 688 -13.75 11.14 1.92
C ARG A 688 -14.96 11.83 1.32
N TYR A 689 -14.75 12.44 0.15
CA TYR A 689 -15.77 13.19 -0.57
C TYR A 689 -15.84 12.66 -2.00
N PHE A 690 -16.96 11.99 -2.32
CA PHE A 690 -17.21 11.44 -3.64
C PHE A 690 -17.98 12.46 -4.50
N THR A 691 -17.64 12.53 -5.79
CA THR A 691 -18.53 13.09 -6.81
C THR A 691 -19.50 12.01 -7.28
N GLU A 692 -20.55 12.39 -7.99
CA GLU A 692 -21.49 11.43 -8.61
C GLU A 692 -20.81 10.46 -9.59
N GLU A 693 -19.75 10.92 -10.25
CA GLU A 693 -18.95 10.13 -11.18
C GLU A 693 -17.97 9.15 -10.50
N GLY A 694 -17.91 9.16 -9.17
CA GLY A 694 -17.05 8.26 -8.39
C GLY A 694 -15.59 8.70 -8.25
N THR A 695 -15.28 9.96 -8.54
CA THR A 695 -13.98 10.52 -8.16
C THR A 695 -13.96 10.88 -6.68
N LEU A 696 -12.83 10.68 -6.02
CA LEU A 696 -12.69 10.83 -4.59
C LEU A 696 -11.67 11.92 -4.24
N THR A 697 -12.05 12.82 -3.33
CA THR A 697 -11.11 13.71 -2.66
C THR A 697 -10.91 13.22 -1.22
N SER A 698 -9.67 12.86 -0.90
CA SER A 698 -9.28 12.42 0.45
C SER A 698 -8.64 13.57 1.22
N ILE A 699 -9.20 13.91 2.38
CA ILE A 699 -8.74 15.01 3.23
C ILE A 699 -8.27 14.47 4.58
N PRO A 700 -6.94 14.38 4.84
CA PRO A 700 -6.43 14.04 6.17
C PRO A 700 -6.75 15.15 7.16
N VAL A 701 -7.49 14.86 8.21
CA VAL A 701 -7.89 15.81 9.25
C VAL A 701 -7.32 15.40 10.60
N ALA A 702 -6.52 16.30 11.18
CA ALA A 702 -5.97 16.18 12.54
C ALA A 702 -6.27 17.45 13.34
N CYS A 703 -5.73 17.56 14.55
CA CYS A 703 -5.77 18.83 15.27
C CYS A 703 -5.15 19.93 14.43
N GLN A 704 -5.91 20.99 14.17
CA GLN A 704 -5.50 22.09 13.29
C GLN A 704 -4.53 23.06 13.94
N GLN A 705 -4.15 22.87 15.23
CA GLN A 705 -3.23 23.75 15.94
C GLN A 705 -3.65 25.22 15.80
N CYS A 706 -4.91 25.52 16.13
CA CYS A 706 -5.53 26.82 15.93
C CYS A 706 -4.84 27.91 16.74
N GLY A 707 -4.55 29.04 16.12
CA GLY A 707 -4.01 30.21 16.82
C GLY A 707 -5.03 30.85 17.79
N LYS A 708 -6.34 30.78 17.43
CA LYS A 708 -7.48 31.13 18.29
C LYS A 708 -8.25 29.87 18.64
N ALA A 709 -7.70 29.07 19.55
CA ALA A 709 -8.15 27.72 19.82
C ALA A 709 -9.42 27.69 20.71
N PRO A 710 -10.62 27.39 20.19
CA PRO A 710 -11.84 27.35 20.99
C PRO A 710 -11.82 26.26 22.08
N CYS A 711 -10.92 25.30 21.97
CA CYS A 711 -10.77 24.24 22.96
C CYS A 711 -9.96 24.70 24.21
N GLU A 712 -9.19 25.76 24.12
CA GLU A 712 -8.44 26.35 25.27
C GLU A 712 -9.38 27.13 26.18
N SER A 713 -10.24 27.99 25.62
CA SER A 713 -11.15 28.81 26.36
C SER A 713 -12.17 28.05 27.19
N VAL A 714 -12.48 26.79 26.84
CA VAL A 714 -13.48 25.99 27.56
C VAL A 714 -12.87 24.94 28.50
N CYS A 715 -11.55 24.90 28.63
CA CYS A 715 -10.92 23.94 29.53
C CYS A 715 -10.90 24.44 30.96
N PRO A 716 -11.66 23.86 31.93
CA PRO A 716 -11.77 24.38 33.28
C PRO A 716 -10.49 24.26 34.10
N VAL A 717 -9.55 23.42 33.68
CA VAL A 717 -8.29 23.14 34.40
C VAL A 717 -7.04 23.56 33.60
N ASN A 718 -7.23 24.32 32.55
CA ASN A 718 -6.14 24.81 31.68
C ASN A 718 -5.18 23.69 31.24
N ALA A 719 -5.75 22.51 30.88
CA ALA A 719 -4.99 21.38 30.38
C ALA A 719 -4.64 21.51 28.89
N THR A 720 -5.30 22.42 28.17
CA THR A 720 -5.02 22.77 26.79
C THR A 720 -4.48 24.17 26.73
N VAL A 721 -3.23 24.32 26.28
CA VAL A 721 -2.49 25.60 26.35
C VAL A 721 -1.76 25.85 25.03
N HIS A 722 -1.53 27.12 24.73
CA HIS A 722 -0.74 27.56 23.60
C HIS A 722 0.74 27.70 23.98
N THR A 723 1.63 27.17 23.12
CA THR A 723 3.08 27.38 23.29
C THR A 723 3.53 28.61 22.50
N ALA A 724 4.70 29.17 22.86
CA ALA A 724 5.31 30.26 22.11
C ALA A 724 5.59 29.92 20.64
N GLU A 725 5.79 28.64 20.33
CA GLU A 725 6.05 28.15 18.98
C GLU A 725 4.78 27.85 18.17
N GLY A 726 3.62 28.31 18.63
CA GLY A 726 2.35 28.19 17.91
C GLY A 726 1.68 26.82 18.00
N LEU A 727 2.08 25.99 18.96
CA LEU A 727 1.46 24.68 19.19
C LEU A 727 0.36 24.78 20.26
N ASN A 728 -0.79 24.16 19.97
CA ASN A 728 -1.79 23.87 20.97
C ASN A 728 -1.38 22.60 21.71
N ALA A 729 -0.77 22.73 22.88
CA ALA A 729 -0.27 21.62 23.69
C ALA A 729 -1.37 21.03 24.59
N MET A 730 -1.16 19.81 25.03
CA MET A 730 -2.04 19.10 25.95
C MET A 730 -1.25 18.64 27.17
N VAL A 731 -1.60 19.18 28.33
CA VAL A 731 -0.99 18.80 29.63
C VAL A 731 -1.84 17.68 30.23
N TYR A 732 -1.44 16.45 29.99
CA TYR A 732 -2.23 15.28 30.37
C TYR A 732 -2.48 15.16 31.86
N ALA A 733 -1.52 15.58 32.69
CA ALA A 733 -1.62 15.55 34.16
C ALA A 733 -2.72 16.49 34.72
N ARG A 734 -3.09 17.54 33.98
CA ARG A 734 -4.16 18.46 34.36
C ARG A 734 -5.54 18.03 33.85
N CYS A 735 -5.60 17.10 32.88
CA CYS A 735 -6.84 16.76 32.22
C CYS A 735 -7.76 15.92 33.12
N TRP A 736 -8.94 16.43 33.42
CA TRP A 736 -9.98 15.76 34.20
C TRP A 736 -11.01 15.05 33.32
N GLY A 737 -10.91 15.15 32.00
CA GLY A 737 -11.80 14.44 31.10
C GLY A 737 -13.22 14.98 30.99
N THR A 738 -13.42 16.29 31.23
CA THR A 738 -14.73 16.95 31.03
C THR A 738 -15.23 16.88 29.59
N ARG A 739 -14.35 16.66 28.62
CA ARG A 739 -14.61 16.53 27.18
C ARG A 739 -15.17 17.77 26.50
N TYR A 740 -15.36 18.86 27.21
CA TYR A 740 -15.91 20.09 26.66
C TYR A 740 -15.08 20.61 25.48
N CYS A 741 -13.76 20.47 25.56
CA CYS A 741 -12.85 20.79 24.46
C CYS A 741 -13.07 19.95 23.17
N ALA A 742 -13.58 18.72 23.28
CA ALA A 742 -13.94 17.90 22.14
C ALA A 742 -15.24 18.39 21.48
N THR A 743 -16.24 18.72 22.31
CA THR A 743 -17.53 19.24 21.82
C THR A 743 -17.32 20.58 21.12
N ASN A 744 -16.47 21.45 21.69
CA ASN A 744 -16.21 22.78 21.15
C ASN A 744 -15.18 22.81 19.98
N CYS A 745 -14.55 21.68 19.67
CA CYS A 745 -13.66 21.59 18.52
C CYS A 745 -14.45 21.47 17.21
N PRO A 746 -14.43 22.47 16.31
CA PRO A 746 -15.20 22.38 15.05
C PRO A 746 -14.65 21.31 14.11
N TYR A 747 -13.38 20.94 14.24
CA TYR A 747 -12.72 19.92 13.42
C TYR A 747 -12.92 18.50 13.97
N LYS A 748 -13.52 18.33 15.15
CA LYS A 748 -13.71 17.04 15.83
C LYS A 748 -12.41 16.21 15.92
N ALA A 749 -11.30 16.91 16.22
CA ALA A 749 -9.95 16.35 16.19
C ALA A 749 -9.41 15.98 17.59
N ARG A 750 -10.28 15.89 18.58
CA ARG A 750 -9.94 15.51 19.95
C ARG A 750 -10.53 14.16 20.28
N ARG A 751 -9.71 13.29 20.88
CA ARG A 751 -10.04 11.88 21.19
C ARG A 751 -10.01 11.67 22.70
N PHE A 752 -10.95 10.89 23.21
CA PHE A 752 -11.10 10.65 24.63
C PHE A 752 -10.83 9.20 25.01
N ASN A 753 -10.02 8.97 26.01
CA ASN A 753 -9.74 7.65 26.56
C ASN A 753 -10.88 7.22 27.49
N PHE A 754 -11.89 6.53 26.94
CA PHE A 754 -13.03 5.99 27.71
C PHE A 754 -12.58 4.86 28.66
N PHE A 755 -11.56 4.11 28.26
CA PHE A 755 -10.99 3.00 29.00
C PHE A 755 -9.47 3.10 29.05
N ASP A 756 -8.85 2.31 29.91
CA ASP A 756 -7.39 2.19 29.97
C ASP A 756 -6.93 1.10 28.97
N TYR A 757 -7.01 1.42 27.68
CA TYR A 757 -6.65 0.49 26.60
C TYR A 757 -5.19 0.00 26.69
N ALA A 758 -4.32 0.77 27.33
CA ALA A 758 -2.91 0.45 27.44
C ALA A 758 -2.58 -0.52 28.59
N LYS A 759 -3.46 -0.64 29.59
CA LYS A 759 -3.22 -1.44 30.79
C LYS A 759 -3.28 -2.95 30.52
N ALA A 760 -4.22 -3.36 29.65
CA ALA A 760 -4.46 -4.76 29.33
C ALA A 760 -3.39 -5.36 28.39
N SER A 761 -2.46 -4.54 27.86
CA SER A 761 -1.42 -5.04 26.95
C SER A 761 -0.44 -5.97 27.68
N GLU A 762 -0.16 -7.12 27.07
CA GLU A 762 0.89 -8.03 27.52
C GLU A 762 2.27 -7.36 27.52
N GLN A 763 3.20 -7.88 28.30
CA GLN A 763 4.54 -7.27 28.46
C GLN A 763 5.27 -7.14 27.13
N ALA A 764 5.21 -8.15 26.27
CA ALA A 764 5.84 -8.11 24.94
C ALA A 764 5.28 -6.97 24.07
N THR A 765 3.96 -6.82 24.02
CA THR A 765 3.31 -5.75 23.25
C THR A 765 3.70 -4.34 23.74
N ARG A 766 4.08 -4.18 25.01
CA ARG A 766 4.54 -2.89 25.53
C ARG A 766 5.89 -2.45 24.94
N LEU A 767 6.72 -3.38 24.46
CA LEU A 767 8.01 -3.08 23.83
C LEU A 767 7.90 -2.30 22.51
N GLN A 768 6.76 -2.36 21.82
CA GLN A 768 6.49 -1.56 20.63
C GLN A 768 6.37 -0.05 20.91
N ARG A 769 6.17 0.35 22.18
CA ARG A 769 5.86 1.73 22.53
C ARG A 769 7.08 2.63 22.37
N ASN A 770 6.84 3.82 21.82
CA ASN A 770 7.86 4.87 21.75
C ASN A 770 8.12 5.44 23.16
N PRO A 771 9.34 5.28 23.71
CA PRO A 771 9.66 5.76 25.07
C PRO A 771 9.65 7.29 25.20
N ASN A 772 9.73 8.03 24.08
CA ASN A 772 9.72 9.50 24.09
C ASN A 772 8.30 10.09 24.12
N VAL A 773 7.26 9.26 24.13
CA VAL A 773 5.87 9.70 24.09
C VAL A 773 5.11 9.11 25.27
N THR A 774 4.44 9.95 26.03
CA THR A 774 3.62 9.54 27.17
C THR A 774 2.55 8.54 26.73
N VAL A 775 2.43 7.44 27.46
CA VAL A 775 1.28 6.51 27.34
C VAL A 775 0.15 7.11 28.19
N ARG A 776 -0.99 7.37 27.54
CA ARG A 776 -2.15 8.00 28.22
C ARG A 776 -3.00 6.93 28.86
N SER A 777 -3.62 7.29 29.97
CA SER A 777 -4.53 6.46 30.73
C SER A 777 -6.00 6.85 30.49
N ARG A 778 -6.90 6.11 31.09
CA ARG A 778 -8.34 6.42 31.11
C ARG A 778 -8.59 7.86 31.60
N GLY A 779 -9.56 8.54 31.00
CA GLY A 779 -10.08 9.81 31.47
C GLY A 779 -9.39 11.04 30.90
N VAL A 780 -8.39 10.91 30.03
CA VAL A 780 -7.71 12.03 29.41
C VAL A 780 -8.08 12.21 27.94
N MET A 781 -7.97 13.45 27.47
CA MET A 781 -8.12 13.81 26.05
C MET A 781 -6.79 13.68 25.32
N GLU A 782 -6.84 13.19 24.10
CA GLU A 782 -5.71 13.12 23.18
C GLU A 782 -5.95 13.93 21.90
N LYS A 783 -4.87 14.32 21.25
CA LYS A 783 -4.91 14.99 19.94
C LYS A 783 -3.53 15.03 19.29
N CYS A 784 -3.46 15.34 18.02
CA CYS A 784 -2.20 15.59 17.31
C CYS A 784 -1.39 16.71 17.99
N THR A 785 -0.10 16.46 18.21
CA THR A 785 0.88 17.37 18.80
C THR A 785 1.89 17.91 17.80
N TYR A 786 1.70 17.62 16.48
CA TYR A 786 2.73 17.79 15.45
C TYR A 786 4.04 17.03 15.75
N CYS A 787 3.92 15.90 16.45
CA CYS A 787 5.08 15.09 16.87
C CYS A 787 6.14 15.93 17.58
N VAL A 788 5.73 16.69 18.61
CA VAL A 788 6.61 17.62 19.36
C VAL A 788 7.91 16.94 19.79
N GLN A 789 7.89 15.65 20.15
CA GLN A 789 9.07 14.87 20.50
C GLN A 789 10.08 14.77 19.34
N MET A 790 9.62 14.74 18.09
CA MET A 790 10.50 14.73 16.92
C MET A 790 11.08 16.11 16.66
N VAL A 791 10.30 17.16 16.86
CA VAL A 791 10.77 18.55 16.77
C VAL A 791 11.87 18.81 17.81
N GLU A 792 11.63 18.45 19.07
CA GLU A 792 12.64 18.62 20.14
C GLU A 792 13.89 17.77 19.88
N ARG A 793 13.73 16.54 19.38
CA ARG A 793 14.88 15.72 18.96
C ARG A 793 15.68 16.38 17.84
N ALA A 794 15.03 17.02 16.88
CA ALA A 794 15.72 17.76 15.81
C ALA A 794 16.53 18.94 16.37
N LYS A 795 15.95 19.71 17.29
CA LYS A 795 16.65 20.82 17.99
C LYS A 795 17.88 20.30 18.75
N ILE A 796 17.72 19.21 19.52
CA ILE A 796 18.84 18.61 20.29
C ILE A 796 19.96 18.16 19.36
N ARG A 797 19.62 17.47 18.26
CA ARG A 797 20.59 17.00 17.28
C ARG A 797 21.33 18.15 16.60
N HIS A 798 20.60 19.19 16.24
CA HIS A 798 21.19 20.38 15.61
C HIS A 798 22.18 21.08 16.58
N LYS A 799 21.77 21.32 17.81
CA LYS A 799 22.63 21.85 18.86
C LYS A 799 23.89 20.97 19.08
N SER A 800 23.71 19.65 19.17
CA SER A 800 24.83 18.73 19.36
C SER A 800 25.80 18.74 18.16
N ARG A 801 25.31 18.98 16.94
CA ARG A 801 26.18 19.13 15.76
C ARG A 801 26.99 20.41 15.84
N LEU A 802 26.36 21.55 16.14
CA LEU A 802 27.05 22.82 16.28
C LEU A 802 28.16 22.76 17.35
N MET A 803 27.89 22.08 18.48
CA MET A 803 28.90 21.86 19.53
C MET A 803 30.08 20.98 19.07
N LYS A 804 29.87 20.03 18.17
CA LYS A 804 30.91 19.17 17.62
C LYS A 804 31.76 19.89 16.55
N GLU A 805 31.21 20.87 15.87
CA GLU A 805 31.90 21.67 14.89
C GLU A 805 32.90 22.67 15.54
N HIS A 806 32.80 22.86 16.89
CA HIS A 806 33.69 23.71 17.72
C HIS A 806 34.34 22.90 18.87
N PRO A 807 35.13 21.88 18.58
CA PRO A 807 35.74 21.02 19.60
C PRO A 807 36.76 21.82 20.45
N GLY A 808 36.66 21.67 21.75
CA GLY A 808 37.63 22.27 22.70
C GLY A 808 37.32 23.68 23.15
N GLN A 809 36.27 24.32 22.67
CA GLN A 809 35.83 25.60 23.23
C GLN A 809 34.85 25.38 24.39
N PRO A 810 34.98 26.04 25.54
CA PRO A 810 34.00 25.99 26.60
C PRO A 810 32.64 26.47 26.07
N SER A 811 31.54 25.82 26.48
CA SER A 811 30.18 26.16 26.04
C SER A 811 29.80 27.61 26.25
N THR A 812 30.50 28.29 27.14
CA THR A 812 30.34 29.73 27.45
C THR A 812 31.04 30.66 26.47
N SER A 813 31.96 30.17 25.65
CA SER A 813 32.75 30.96 24.67
C SER A 813 32.32 30.75 23.23
N ILE A 814 31.38 29.83 22.97
CA ILE A 814 30.85 29.62 21.62
C ILE A 814 29.80 30.70 21.38
N HIS A 815 30.13 31.69 20.60
CA HIS A 815 29.18 32.68 20.10
C HIS A 815 28.29 32.08 19.03
N VAL A 816 27.29 31.32 19.49
CA VAL A 816 26.20 30.82 18.60
C VAL A 816 25.18 31.95 18.50
N THR A 817 25.00 32.48 17.31
CA THR A 817 23.96 33.47 17.05
C THR A 817 22.58 32.85 17.12
N ALA A 818 21.54 33.63 17.34
CA ALA A 818 20.15 33.12 17.26
C ALA A 818 19.87 32.49 15.88
N GLN A 819 20.56 32.95 14.84
CA GLN A 819 20.44 32.42 13.47
C GLN A 819 21.09 31.06 13.30
N ASP A 820 22.22 30.79 13.95
CA ASP A 820 22.88 29.47 13.93
C ASP A 820 22.05 28.39 14.63
N MET A 821 21.24 28.80 15.59
CA MET A 821 20.31 27.91 16.32
C MET A 821 19.06 27.58 15.53
N LEU A 822 18.79 28.26 14.40
CA LEU A 822 17.65 27.96 13.55
C LEU A 822 17.81 26.59 12.89
N LEU A 823 16.77 25.78 13.02
CA LEU A 823 16.74 24.48 12.29
C LEU A 823 16.62 24.74 10.80
N PRO A 824 17.46 24.11 9.98
CA PRO A 824 17.26 24.11 8.54
C PRO A 824 15.89 23.54 8.17
N ASP A 825 15.29 24.04 7.10
CA ASP A 825 14.02 23.48 6.58
C ASP A 825 14.16 21.96 6.33
N GLY A 826 13.14 21.19 6.70
CA GLY A 826 13.15 19.73 6.61
C GLY A 826 13.92 19.00 7.73
N ALA A 827 14.64 19.70 8.63
CA ALA A 827 15.32 19.04 9.76
C ALA A 827 14.33 18.51 10.81
N ALA A 828 13.24 19.24 11.06
CA ALA A 828 12.12 18.77 11.86
C ALA A 828 11.02 18.24 10.96
N GLN A 829 10.68 16.97 11.10
CA GLN A 829 9.66 16.30 10.30
C GLN A 829 8.70 15.54 11.20
N THR A 830 7.43 15.49 10.83
CA THR A 830 6.42 14.70 11.55
C THR A 830 6.36 13.26 11.03
N ALA A 831 5.89 12.31 11.84
CA ALA A 831 5.76 10.92 11.44
C ALA A 831 4.85 10.74 10.21
N CYS A 832 3.75 11.49 10.17
CA CYS A 832 2.82 11.46 9.03
C CYS A 832 3.45 12.01 7.74
N GLN A 833 4.31 13.03 7.82
CA GLN A 833 5.05 13.56 6.68
C GLN A 833 6.04 12.54 6.15
N LEU A 834 6.83 11.93 7.05
CA LEU A 834 7.84 10.93 6.70
C LEU A 834 7.22 9.68 6.05
N ALA A 835 6.08 9.25 6.57
CA ALA A 835 5.41 8.05 6.07
C ALA A 835 4.69 8.28 4.74
N CYS A 836 4.35 9.52 4.38
CA CYS A 836 3.55 9.81 3.20
C CYS A 836 4.26 9.40 1.90
N PRO A 837 3.82 8.35 1.19
CA PRO A 837 4.51 7.90 -0.02
C PRO A 837 4.41 8.91 -1.16
N MET A 838 3.38 9.76 -1.17
CA MET A 838 3.13 10.76 -2.21
C MET A 838 3.69 12.14 -1.87
N GLY A 839 4.24 12.32 -0.65
CA GLY A 839 4.75 13.61 -0.20
C GLY A 839 3.68 14.70 -0.15
N ALA A 840 2.46 14.33 0.26
CA ALA A 840 1.34 15.27 0.34
C ALA A 840 1.40 16.22 1.55
N ILE A 841 2.18 15.87 2.59
CA ILE A 841 2.25 16.60 3.85
C ILE A 841 3.57 17.35 3.92
N THR A 842 3.49 18.66 4.15
CA THR A 842 4.64 19.56 4.35
C THR A 842 4.53 20.19 5.73
N PHE A 843 5.57 20.07 6.54
CA PHE A 843 5.65 20.64 7.89
C PHE A 843 6.94 21.45 8.04
N GLY A 844 6.89 22.56 8.78
CA GLY A 844 8.07 23.39 9.00
C GLY A 844 7.76 24.68 9.75
N ASN A 845 8.78 25.54 9.83
CA ASN A 845 8.67 26.88 10.42
C ASN A 845 8.12 27.86 9.37
N VAL A 846 6.95 28.42 9.62
CA VAL A 846 6.31 29.38 8.69
C VAL A 846 6.90 30.78 8.76
N LEU A 847 7.74 31.06 9.75
CA LEU A 847 8.44 32.33 9.84
C LEU A 847 9.65 32.40 8.88
N ASP A 848 10.09 31.25 8.38
CA ASP A 848 11.15 31.20 7.36
C ASP A 848 10.52 31.27 5.95
N PRO A 849 10.71 32.37 5.21
CA PRO A 849 10.20 32.52 3.86
C PRO A 849 10.76 31.47 2.87
N ALA A 850 11.94 30.92 3.14
CA ALA A 850 12.56 29.88 2.34
C ALA A 850 12.00 28.49 2.64
N ALA A 851 11.27 28.31 3.74
CA ALA A 851 10.71 27.02 4.10
C ALA A 851 9.62 26.55 3.14
N ALA A 852 9.59 25.24 2.90
CA ALA A 852 8.60 24.61 2.02
C ALA A 852 7.16 24.85 2.49
N VAL A 853 6.94 24.87 3.80
CA VAL A 853 5.60 25.12 4.38
C VAL A 853 5.14 26.55 4.13
N PHE A 854 6.04 27.54 4.19
CA PHE A 854 5.72 28.94 3.88
C PHE A 854 5.30 29.05 2.41
N ARG A 855 6.11 28.49 1.48
CA ARG A 855 5.78 28.48 0.05
C ARG A 855 4.45 27.81 -0.23
N ALA A 856 4.19 26.65 0.38
CA ALA A 856 2.92 25.96 0.21
C ALA A 856 1.71 26.78 0.69
N LYS A 857 1.83 27.42 1.86
CA LYS A 857 0.76 28.26 2.42
C LYS A 857 0.58 29.59 1.67
N SER A 858 1.54 30.01 0.87
CA SER A 858 1.48 31.22 0.04
C SER A 858 0.87 30.97 -1.34
N LEU A 859 0.60 29.71 -1.71
CA LEU A 859 0.01 29.37 -2.99
C LEU A 859 -1.45 29.84 -3.10
N PRO A 860 -1.91 30.29 -4.29
CA PRO A 860 -3.30 30.74 -4.49
C PRO A 860 -4.35 29.69 -4.14
N ARG A 861 -4.04 28.41 -4.33
CA ARG A 861 -4.95 27.29 -4.00
C ARG A 861 -4.90 26.86 -2.51
N HIS A 862 -4.16 27.59 -1.67
CA HIS A 862 -4.17 27.34 -0.24
C HIS A 862 -5.51 27.79 0.36
N GLN A 863 -6.09 26.94 1.20
CA GLN A 863 -7.31 27.23 1.95
C GLN A 863 -7.20 26.66 3.36
N ASP A 864 -7.76 27.37 4.31
CA ASP A 864 -7.94 26.92 5.67
C ASP A 864 -9.31 26.25 5.83
N LEU A 865 -9.32 25.10 6.46
CA LEU A 865 -10.55 24.36 6.75
C LEU A 865 -11.44 25.18 7.70
N LEU A 866 -12.73 25.34 7.38
CA LEU A 866 -13.71 26.11 8.15
C LEU A 866 -13.21 27.56 8.47
N SER A 867 -12.61 28.23 7.51
CA SER A 867 -12.02 29.56 7.67
C SER A 867 -13.04 30.62 8.19
N CYS A 868 -14.35 30.43 7.91
CA CYS A 868 -15.45 31.27 8.38
C CYS A 868 -15.53 31.36 9.91
N LEU A 869 -15.01 30.35 10.64
CA LEU A 869 -15.02 30.32 12.10
C LEU A 869 -13.90 31.15 12.74
N GLY A 870 -12.98 31.71 11.97
CA GLY A 870 -11.93 32.61 12.46
C GLY A 870 -10.95 31.96 13.44
N THR A 871 -10.79 30.63 13.47
CA THR A 871 -9.95 29.90 14.44
C THR A 871 -8.46 30.01 14.16
N SER A 872 -8.04 30.55 13.00
CA SER A 872 -6.66 30.68 12.54
C SER A 872 -5.92 29.33 12.57
N PRO A 873 -6.29 28.36 11.76
CA PRO A 873 -5.70 27.02 11.81
C PRO A 873 -4.21 27.03 11.40
N GLY A 874 -3.41 26.22 12.08
CA GLY A 874 -2.01 25.99 11.74
C GLY A 874 -1.83 25.06 10.55
N THR A 875 -2.74 24.11 10.37
CA THR A 875 -2.81 23.25 9.19
C THR A 875 -3.61 23.92 8.10
N GLY A 876 -3.07 24.01 6.90
CA GLY A 876 -3.77 24.48 5.70
C GLY A 876 -3.82 23.40 4.63
N TYR A 877 -4.69 23.57 3.65
CA TYR A 877 -4.91 22.61 2.59
C TYR A 877 -4.71 23.26 1.22
N LEU A 878 -4.06 22.54 0.33
CA LEU A 878 -4.01 22.91 -1.07
C LEU A 878 -5.13 22.18 -1.81
N VAL A 879 -6.03 22.96 -2.43
CA VAL A 879 -7.20 22.45 -3.17
C VAL A 879 -6.76 21.50 -4.29
N PRO A 880 -7.51 20.41 -4.57
CA PRO A 880 -7.14 19.47 -5.62
C PRO A 880 -7.13 20.15 -6.99
N ALA A 881 -6.13 19.85 -7.79
CA ALA A 881 -6.01 20.31 -9.16
C ALA A 881 -6.21 19.12 -10.11
N ARG A 882 -7.13 19.25 -11.05
CA ARG A 882 -7.43 18.28 -12.11
C ARG A 882 -6.96 18.79 -13.47
N ASN A 883 -6.85 17.87 -14.42
CA ASN A 883 -6.49 18.17 -15.81
C ASN A 883 -7.49 17.49 -16.77
N PRO A 884 -8.77 17.91 -16.75
CA PRO A 884 -9.79 17.29 -17.59
C PRO A 884 -9.52 17.49 -19.08
N ASN A 885 -10.09 16.60 -19.90
CA ASN A 885 -10.06 16.71 -21.34
C ASN A 885 -11.22 17.64 -21.78
N PRO A 886 -10.94 18.79 -22.39
CA PRO A 886 -11.99 19.71 -22.79
C PRO A 886 -13.00 19.13 -23.78
N ALA A 887 -12.63 18.09 -24.54
CA ALA A 887 -13.53 17.43 -25.47
C ALA A 887 -14.58 16.54 -24.76
N MET A 888 -14.36 16.18 -23.49
CA MET A 888 -15.28 15.38 -22.69
C MET A 888 -16.16 16.23 -21.76
N GLU A 889 -15.89 17.52 -21.65
CA GLU A 889 -16.68 18.47 -20.82
C GLU A 889 -17.86 19.10 -21.56
N LYS A 890 -17.96 18.86 -22.88
CA LYS A 890 -19.05 19.29 -23.75
C LYS A 890 -20.08 18.19 -23.88
#